data_5727ed5c67a80709124656a887b876a1
#
_entry.id   5727ed5c67a80709124656a887b876a1
#
_cell.length_a   1.000
_cell.length_b   1.000
_cell.length_c   1.000
_cell.angle_alpha   90.00
_cell.angle_beta   90.00
_cell.angle_gamma   90.00
#
_symmetry.space_group_name_H-M   'P 1'
#
loop_
_entity.id
_entity.type
_entity.pdbx_description
1 polymer ?
#
loop_
_entity_poly.entity_id
_entity_poly.type
_entity_poly.pdbx_seq_one_letter_code
_entity_poly.pdbx_strand_id
1 'polypeptide(L)'
;MLASLMLFVTGLTGCGGGGTEAPITGPSSGAGSATQPSPSPSPTTTPAPDPAASEPTTTAVSTPIPAAHVLGAAASLSLAGVPDHPPAATALAANGTGRTFYLNSATGDDGNDGRSASGSGGSGPWRTLARLTTSGLAASDTVQLACGSVWHETLRVPASGTPAQPIVLSAPPAGCKTAPAIDGGVTLAPSAWVQHHGNIYKANLDTAPLQLLAASGVFTEAHHPNRGDVAADPTSHYLALAADGNVATLDGRTGSTMLATGADLVLPTGAALGAGTRVRVRTNPYIVGESAITSFDGRRLTLARATTYPVSAGWGYLLLGQLWMLDSAGEWYHDASARQLYAWMPNSAPPTATVTASTLATGIDLQAHDYVVIDGLAVRNVGIGVDMHGSTGVQLRNTLIQDLAGLGVNAAATTLAVIESNRIERSGLDAITGWGAAMGTYIGDATRMTVRSNLVRDSGVLMQGDLVLSLPRRSLAAIYIGTNSAASGNTVINAGYIGILGGAGNVIEDNFIYGACSVQDDCGGIYTGGANNNSQIRRNTVVHSRGALAGQPLAQRGTSAQGIYIDDDGEGITVEDNTVIDADNGILIHNGARNTVRGNRLYGNRASQIWMQEDANRHDPNGDMLGNVIEANQLATVSPRALGYLLTTRFASTAAFGRFDKNRFFDRASATVAYGSSSAGGRAYTFGQWRGSTGAGSTLPTDTLGTGMSLRGYTNYSVSGTNLVANSALSSDSAGWNTWNQTAPTGQLNREACPAGMCLRYVAGGSAGVLSSPAFALQKGRWYRLSVDLATETDRQWVPLVVRVGGADYASVSDRNLSLTANRAWGRYSLAFQATATVDPTLSGPAGLSARIDIDGIEAGKSISLANLELVPITPDPLAQTSGAIANAGTTPLNAACPFAATQPALCGKLFNLADDQPISWPLTVPARSTVIVYAQESSLPDSDGDGVADAQDSCHGSTPGMAVNANGCEFVRH
;
A
#
# COMPACT_ATOMS: atom_id res chain seq x y z
N MET A 1 23.13 4.74 5.36
CA MET A 1 21.77 5.21 5.00
C MET A 1 21.53 5.29 3.49
N LEU A 2 22.51 5.67 2.65
CA LEU A 2 22.44 5.36 1.21
C LEU A 2 22.42 3.84 0.95
N ALA A 3 23.13 3.05 1.77
CA ALA A 3 23.08 1.58 1.72
C ALA A 3 21.70 1.00 2.04
N SER A 4 20.88 1.66 2.86
CA SER A 4 19.53 1.20 3.16
C SER A 4 18.52 1.50 2.04
N LEU A 5 18.76 2.52 1.23
CA LEU A 5 17.93 2.78 0.04
C LEU A 5 18.33 1.86 -1.14
N MET A 6 19.61 1.47 -1.23
CA MET A 6 20.07 0.50 -2.22
C MET A 6 19.69 -0.95 -1.89
N LEU A 7 19.46 -1.32 -0.60
CA LEU A 7 19.01 -2.66 -0.23
C LEU A 7 17.54 -2.93 -0.59
N PHE A 8 16.73 -1.89 -0.78
CA PHE A 8 15.35 -2.04 -1.28
C PHE A 8 15.28 -2.46 -2.76
N VAL A 9 16.34 -2.21 -3.55
CA VAL A 9 16.35 -2.49 -4.99
C VAL A 9 16.81 -3.92 -5.33
N THR A 10 17.48 -4.62 -4.41
CA THR A 10 18.04 -5.95 -4.71
C THR A 10 17.23 -7.13 -4.13
N GLY A 11 16.11 -6.89 -3.45
CA GLY A 11 15.29 -7.94 -2.81
C GLY A 11 13.90 -8.16 -3.40
N LEU A 12 13.46 -7.34 -4.36
CA LEU A 12 12.15 -7.46 -4.99
C LEU A 12 12.26 -8.27 -6.29
N THR A 13 12.35 -9.59 -6.16
CA THR A 13 12.15 -10.49 -7.28
C THR A 13 10.65 -10.72 -7.49
N GLY A 14 10.12 -10.04 -8.48
CA GLY A 14 9.01 -10.38 -9.35
C GLY A 14 7.69 -10.89 -8.77
N CYS A 15 6.67 -10.04 -8.78
CA CYS A 15 5.28 -10.48 -8.96
C CYS A 15 5.07 -10.93 -10.40
N GLY A 16 5.43 -12.17 -10.74
CA GLY A 16 5.13 -12.74 -12.04
C GLY A 16 3.71 -13.26 -12.09
N GLY A 17 2.81 -12.56 -12.73
CA GLY A 17 1.51 -13.06 -13.18
C GLY A 17 1.65 -13.82 -14.51
N GLY A 18 1.39 -15.10 -14.46
CA GLY A 18 0.99 -15.99 -15.55
C GLY A 18 1.66 -15.92 -16.94
N GLY A 19 2.58 -16.85 -17.20
CA GLY A 19 3.05 -17.15 -18.56
C GLY A 19 3.65 -18.55 -18.62
N THR A 20 3.23 -19.32 -19.60
CA THR A 20 3.45 -20.73 -19.91
C THR A 20 4.89 -21.21 -19.82
N GLU A 21 5.07 -22.43 -19.29
CA GLU A 21 6.33 -23.17 -19.14
C GLU A 21 6.98 -23.60 -20.47
N ALA A 22 8.31 -23.51 -20.51
CA ALA A 22 9.17 -24.42 -21.27
C ALA A 22 10.57 -24.50 -20.62
N PRO A 23 11.28 -25.63 -20.71
CA PRO A 23 12.32 -26.03 -19.76
C PRO A 23 13.72 -25.55 -20.12
N ILE A 24 14.54 -25.27 -19.12
CA ILE A 24 15.97 -24.93 -19.28
C ILE A 24 16.83 -25.96 -18.56
N THR A 25 17.78 -26.51 -19.33
CA THR A 25 18.90 -27.34 -18.89
C THR A 25 20.06 -26.47 -18.38
N GLY A 26 20.70 -26.87 -17.25
CA GLY A 26 21.93 -26.28 -16.72
C GLY A 26 23.19 -26.54 -17.57
N PRO A 27 24.41 -26.31 -17.08
CA PRO A 27 24.97 -26.46 -15.76
C PRO A 27 26.10 -25.47 -15.29
N SER A 28 26.31 -25.53 -14.01
CA SER A 28 27.57 -25.62 -13.24
C SER A 28 28.61 -24.51 -13.12
N SER A 29 28.96 -24.37 -11.87
CA SER A 29 30.27 -24.26 -11.21
C SER A 29 30.86 -22.89 -10.91
N GLY A 30 31.17 -22.71 -9.62
CA GLY A 30 32.47 -22.45 -9.11
C GLY A 30 32.58 -21.64 -7.82
N ALA A 31 33.12 -22.28 -6.82
CA ALA A 31 33.28 -21.86 -5.44
C ALA A 31 34.20 -20.64 -5.21
N GLY A 32 34.02 -19.99 -4.06
CA GLY A 32 34.95 -19.04 -3.48
C GLY A 32 34.52 -18.51 -2.11
N SER A 33 34.95 -19.23 -1.07
CA SER A 33 34.77 -18.88 0.33
C SER A 33 35.67 -17.72 0.76
N ALA A 34 35.18 -16.76 1.52
CA ALA A 34 35.96 -15.96 2.46
C ALA A 34 35.13 -15.50 3.62
N THR A 35 35.44 -16.03 4.78
CA THR A 35 34.90 -15.68 6.11
C THR A 35 35.45 -14.36 6.61
N GLN A 36 34.59 -13.54 7.18
CA GLN A 36 34.99 -12.47 8.12
C GLN A 36 34.05 -12.39 9.31
N PRO A 37 34.57 -12.05 10.51
CA PRO A 37 33.85 -12.22 11.76
C PRO A 37 32.91 -11.06 12.07
N SER A 38 31.83 -11.42 12.78
CA SER A 38 30.83 -10.52 13.32
C SER A 38 31.37 -9.66 14.47
N PRO A 39 30.97 -8.40 14.59
CA PRO A 39 31.07 -7.67 15.85
C PRO A 39 29.77 -7.80 16.68
N SER A 40 29.94 -7.91 17.99
CA SER A 40 28.91 -7.95 19.02
C SER A 40 28.01 -6.72 19.04
N PRO A 41 26.76 -6.86 19.52
CA PRO A 41 25.80 -5.76 19.56
C PRO A 41 26.01 -4.85 20.77
N SER A 42 25.95 -3.57 20.57
CA SER A 42 25.76 -2.54 21.59
C SER A 42 24.32 -2.03 21.59
N PRO A 43 23.80 -1.58 22.74
CA PRO A 43 22.37 -1.43 23.00
C PRO A 43 21.74 -0.27 22.24
N THR A 44 20.64 -0.56 21.58
CA THR A 44 19.77 0.39 20.87
C THR A 44 18.98 1.27 21.83
N THR A 45 19.11 2.58 21.70
CA THR A 45 18.13 3.52 22.23
C THR A 45 16.98 3.62 21.25
N THR A 46 15.79 3.27 21.71
CA THR A 46 14.52 3.33 21.00
C THR A 46 14.16 4.79 20.64
N PRO A 47 13.84 5.13 19.39
CA PRO A 47 13.09 6.34 19.09
C PRO A 47 11.67 6.21 19.66
N ALA A 48 11.13 7.29 20.20
CA ALA A 48 9.73 7.34 20.64
C ALA A 48 8.81 6.91 19.49
N PRO A 49 7.78 6.10 19.77
CA PRO A 49 6.89 5.62 18.74
C PRO A 49 6.11 6.78 18.12
N ASP A 50 6.12 6.85 16.79
CA ASP A 50 5.05 7.50 16.03
C ASP A 50 3.71 6.94 16.55
N PRO A 51 2.64 7.74 16.63
CA PRO A 51 1.35 7.23 17.07
C PRO A 51 0.98 6.06 16.16
N ALA A 52 0.98 4.88 16.75
CA ALA A 52 0.72 3.62 16.11
C ALA A 52 -0.56 3.73 15.28
N ALA A 53 -0.48 3.40 13.99
CA ALA A 53 -1.65 2.97 13.26
C ALA A 53 -2.22 1.80 14.06
N SER A 54 -3.38 2.00 14.69
CA SER A 54 -4.08 0.95 15.41
C SER A 54 -4.38 -0.14 14.40
N GLU A 55 -3.88 -1.35 14.63
CA GLU A 55 -4.44 -2.53 13.97
C GLU A 55 -5.95 -2.53 14.18
N PRO A 56 -6.74 -2.97 13.22
CA PRO A 56 -8.17 -3.08 13.40
C PRO A 56 -8.41 -4.02 14.59
N THR A 57 -8.81 -3.47 15.71
CA THR A 57 -9.44 -4.25 16.77
C THR A 57 -10.62 -4.94 16.11
N THR A 58 -10.70 -6.25 16.24
CA THR A 58 -11.77 -7.10 15.73
C THR A 58 -13.10 -6.78 16.42
N THR A 59 -13.65 -5.60 16.17
CA THR A 59 -15.00 -5.24 16.57
C THR A 59 -15.88 -5.40 15.34
N ALA A 60 -17.06 -6.00 15.51
CA ALA A 60 -18.08 -6.14 14.46
C ALA A 60 -18.64 -4.79 13.96
N VAL A 61 -18.05 -3.69 14.41
CA VAL A 61 -18.33 -2.34 13.95
C VAL A 61 -17.48 -2.07 12.72
N SER A 62 -18.12 -1.78 11.60
CA SER A 62 -17.44 -1.38 10.37
C SER A 62 -16.48 -0.23 10.65
N THR A 63 -15.24 -0.34 10.14
CA THR A 63 -14.19 0.67 10.31
C THR A 63 -14.67 2.03 9.81
N PRO A 64 -14.82 3.04 10.68
CA PRO A 64 -15.25 4.35 10.27
C PRO A 64 -14.16 5.05 9.45
N ILE A 65 -14.53 5.69 8.36
CA ILE A 65 -13.62 6.57 7.62
C ILE A 65 -13.51 7.88 8.40
N PRO A 66 -12.30 8.33 8.77
CA PRO A 66 -12.16 9.62 9.42
C PRO A 66 -12.61 10.74 8.47
N ALA A 67 -13.48 11.61 8.92
CA ALA A 67 -13.98 12.77 8.16
C ALA A 67 -12.86 13.79 7.83
N ALA A 68 -11.77 13.76 8.59
CA ALA A 68 -10.55 14.53 8.35
C ALA A 68 -9.33 13.70 8.75
N HIS A 69 -8.30 13.73 7.92
CA HIS A 69 -7.03 13.04 8.17
C HIS A 69 -5.92 14.08 8.25
N VAL A 70 -5.19 14.10 9.36
CA VAL A 70 -4.09 15.04 9.55
C VAL A 70 -2.81 14.41 9.02
N LEU A 71 -2.31 14.91 7.90
CA LEU A 71 -1.06 14.46 7.26
C LEU A 71 0.19 15.14 7.85
N GLY A 72 0.01 16.06 8.81
CA GLY A 72 1.07 16.82 9.45
C GLY A 72 0.60 18.20 9.90
N ALA A 73 1.44 18.95 10.64
CA ALA A 73 1.06 20.23 11.22
C ALA A 73 0.65 21.32 10.20
N ALA A 74 1.11 21.20 8.95
CA ALA A 74 0.84 22.16 7.88
C ALA A 74 0.14 21.54 6.67
N ALA A 75 -0.44 20.34 6.83
CA ALA A 75 -1.13 19.62 5.77
C ALA A 75 -2.48 19.11 6.26
N SER A 76 -3.53 19.28 5.45
CA SER A 76 -4.89 18.89 5.79
C SER A 76 -5.55 18.13 4.65
N LEU A 77 -6.28 17.08 4.97
CA LEU A 77 -7.17 16.38 4.06
C LEU A 77 -8.60 16.52 4.55
N SER A 78 -9.48 17.04 3.71
CA SER A 78 -10.91 16.97 3.88
C SER A 78 -11.48 15.94 2.92
N LEU A 79 -12.20 14.95 3.46
CA LEU A 79 -12.81 13.87 2.70
C LEU A 79 -14.31 13.84 2.97
N ALA A 80 -15.11 13.84 1.93
CA ALA A 80 -16.58 13.87 2.05
C ALA A 80 -17.24 13.00 0.98
N GLY A 81 -18.52 12.73 1.17
CA GLY A 81 -19.38 12.05 0.20
C GLY A 81 -19.15 10.55 0.07
N VAL A 82 -18.42 9.92 0.99
CA VAL A 82 -18.25 8.46 0.98
C VAL A 82 -19.58 7.79 1.28
N PRO A 83 -20.11 6.90 0.42
CA PRO A 83 -21.39 6.26 0.66
C PRO A 83 -21.32 5.27 1.83
N ASP A 84 -22.31 5.33 2.72
CA ASP A 84 -22.50 4.29 3.77
C ASP A 84 -23.32 3.09 3.28
N HIS A 85 -24.02 3.26 2.18
CA HIS A 85 -24.82 2.22 1.52
C HIS A 85 -24.60 2.33 0.01
N PRO A 86 -24.61 1.20 -0.71
CA PRO A 86 -24.59 1.24 -2.17
C PRO A 86 -25.90 1.85 -2.68
N PRO A 87 -25.90 2.60 -3.79
CA PRO A 87 -27.15 3.02 -4.44
C PRO A 87 -27.91 1.78 -4.92
N ALA A 88 -29.22 1.76 -4.74
CA ALA A 88 -30.05 0.64 -5.20
C ALA A 88 -29.97 0.50 -6.73
N ALA A 89 -29.83 -0.74 -7.21
CA ALA A 89 -29.93 -1.03 -8.63
C ALA A 89 -31.38 -0.78 -9.13
N THR A 90 -31.50 -0.43 -10.41
CA THR A 90 -32.82 -0.23 -11.03
C THR A 90 -33.63 -1.53 -10.93
N ALA A 91 -34.92 -1.42 -10.55
CA ALA A 91 -35.81 -2.57 -10.48
C ALA A 91 -35.84 -3.34 -11.81
N LEU A 92 -35.80 -4.68 -11.73
CA LEU A 92 -35.98 -5.51 -12.90
C LEU A 92 -37.41 -5.36 -13.46
N ALA A 93 -37.50 -5.30 -14.80
CA ALA A 93 -38.79 -5.51 -15.44
C ALA A 93 -39.30 -6.92 -15.11
N ALA A 94 -40.57 -7.05 -14.74
CA ALA A 94 -41.17 -8.37 -14.49
C ALA A 94 -41.03 -9.27 -15.74
N ASN A 95 -40.57 -10.49 -15.58
CA ASN A 95 -40.63 -11.53 -16.62
C ASN A 95 -42.08 -11.90 -16.90
N GLY A 96 -42.70 -11.29 -17.90
CA GLY A 96 -44.17 -11.36 -18.06
C GLY A 96 -44.77 -12.71 -18.43
N THR A 97 -43.98 -13.80 -18.55
CA THR A 97 -44.48 -15.09 -19.06
C THR A 97 -44.12 -16.32 -18.25
N GLY A 98 -43.22 -16.18 -17.25
CA GLY A 98 -42.75 -17.29 -16.40
C GLY A 98 -43.66 -17.58 -15.21
N ARG A 99 -43.43 -18.73 -14.59
CA ARG A 99 -44.10 -19.13 -13.33
C ARG A 99 -43.45 -18.39 -12.15
N THR A 100 -44.23 -18.10 -11.13
CA THR A 100 -43.72 -17.65 -9.85
C THR A 100 -43.85 -18.75 -8.80
N PHE A 101 -42.76 -19.05 -8.12
CA PHE A 101 -42.70 -19.95 -6.98
C PHE A 101 -42.39 -19.12 -5.72
N TYR A 102 -42.95 -19.55 -4.60
CA TYR A 102 -42.86 -18.86 -3.32
C TYR A 102 -42.20 -19.77 -2.28
N LEU A 103 -41.28 -19.19 -1.51
CA LEU A 103 -40.66 -19.84 -0.35
C LEU A 103 -40.89 -19.04 0.92
N ASN A 104 -41.19 -19.72 2.01
CA ASN A 104 -41.36 -19.17 3.34
C ASN A 104 -40.89 -20.19 4.40
N SER A 105 -39.76 -19.93 5.07
CA SER A 105 -39.18 -20.86 6.04
C SER A 105 -40.06 -21.08 7.30
N ALA A 106 -40.91 -20.12 7.64
CA ALA A 106 -41.74 -20.19 8.83
C ALA A 106 -43.11 -20.85 8.57
N THR A 107 -43.76 -20.50 7.47
CA THR A 107 -45.18 -20.93 7.19
C THR A 107 -45.30 -21.82 5.97
N GLY A 108 -44.24 -22.10 5.22
CA GLY A 108 -44.21 -22.97 4.05
C GLY A 108 -44.36 -24.44 4.39
N ASP A 109 -44.71 -25.23 3.41
CA ASP A 109 -44.78 -26.70 3.45
C ASP A 109 -44.31 -27.26 2.10
N ASP A 110 -43.35 -28.17 2.09
CA ASP A 110 -42.79 -28.76 0.87
C ASP A 110 -43.75 -29.68 0.13
N GLY A 111 -44.88 -30.04 0.77
CA GLY A 111 -46.03 -30.72 0.11
C GLY A 111 -46.90 -29.80 -0.74
N ASN A 112 -46.73 -28.46 -0.61
CA ASN A 112 -47.44 -27.51 -1.46
C ASN A 112 -46.90 -27.45 -2.88
N ASP A 113 -47.64 -26.83 -3.78
CA ASP A 113 -47.27 -26.62 -5.18
C ASP A 113 -46.29 -25.47 -5.40
N GLY A 114 -45.99 -24.64 -4.37
CA GLY A 114 -45.12 -23.48 -4.42
C GLY A 114 -45.71 -22.28 -5.21
N ARG A 115 -46.97 -22.32 -5.62
CA ARG A 115 -47.56 -21.37 -6.59
C ARG A 115 -48.26 -20.17 -5.94
N SER A 116 -48.38 -20.14 -4.64
CA SER A 116 -49.03 -19.06 -3.87
C SER A 116 -48.17 -18.62 -2.72
N ALA A 117 -48.18 -17.31 -2.42
CA ALA A 117 -47.47 -16.74 -1.25
C ALA A 117 -48.18 -17.09 0.08
N SER A 118 -49.43 -17.48 0.04
CA SER A 118 -50.24 -17.89 1.19
C SER A 118 -50.78 -19.28 1.01
N GLY A 119 -50.79 -20.11 2.08
CA GLY A 119 -51.24 -21.50 2.03
C GLY A 119 -52.76 -21.63 2.03
N SER A 120 -53.31 -22.45 1.08
CA SER A 120 -54.71 -22.87 1.07
C SER A 120 -54.86 -24.11 0.17
N GLY A 121 -55.42 -25.22 0.69
CA GLY A 121 -55.85 -26.38 -0.09
C GLY A 121 -54.74 -27.07 -0.94
N GLY A 122 -53.50 -27.16 -0.45
CA GLY A 122 -52.37 -27.72 -1.15
C GLY A 122 -51.64 -26.74 -2.08
N SER A 123 -52.12 -25.51 -2.24
CA SER A 123 -51.41 -24.39 -2.82
C SER A 123 -50.80 -23.52 -1.71
N GLY A 124 -49.53 -23.17 -1.83
CA GLY A 124 -48.84 -22.38 -0.82
C GLY A 124 -47.34 -22.37 -1.02
N PRO A 125 -46.56 -21.59 -0.21
CA PRO A 125 -45.14 -21.52 -0.35
C PRO A 125 -44.46 -22.83 0.07
N TRP A 126 -43.33 -23.14 -0.50
CA TRP A 126 -42.41 -24.17 -0.01
C TRP A 126 -41.69 -23.71 1.27
N ARG A 127 -41.28 -24.71 2.09
CA ARG A 127 -40.55 -24.38 3.34
C ARG A 127 -39.04 -24.34 3.15
N THR A 128 -38.46 -25.35 2.45
CA THR A 128 -37.02 -25.53 2.32
C THR A 128 -36.49 -25.09 0.97
N LEU A 129 -35.22 -24.67 0.95
CA LEU A 129 -34.49 -24.34 -0.28
C LEU A 129 -34.21 -25.60 -1.09
N ALA A 130 -34.03 -26.75 -0.42
CA ALA A 130 -33.84 -28.05 -1.06
C ALA A 130 -35.01 -28.41 -2.01
N ARG A 131 -36.21 -27.94 -1.77
CA ARG A 131 -37.37 -28.16 -2.63
C ARG A 131 -37.22 -27.59 -4.03
N LEU A 132 -36.37 -26.55 -4.22
CA LEU A 132 -36.10 -25.99 -5.53
C LEU A 132 -35.44 -27.00 -6.47
N THR A 133 -34.60 -27.92 -5.98
CA THR A 133 -33.88 -28.89 -6.81
C THR A 133 -34.82 -29.85 -7.55
N THR A 134 -36.06 -30.01 -7.06
CA THR A 134 -37.10 -30.87 -7.68
C THR A 134 -38.26 -30.08 -8.27
N SER A 135 -38.13 -28.75 -8.35
CA SER A 135 -39.19 -27.82 -8.77
C SER A 135 -39.52 -27.85 -10.25
N GLY A 136 -38.58 -28.36 -11.09
CA GLY A 136 -38.66 -28.21 -12.54
C GLY A 136 -38.56 -26.74 -12.97
N LEU A 137 -37.71 -25.94 -12.28
CA LEU A 137 -37.45 -24.55 -12.60
C LEU A 137 -36.96 -24.44 -14.06
N ALA A 138 -37.45 -23.43 -14.78
CA ALA A 138 -37.14 -23.20 -16.17
C ALA A 138 -36.91 -21.72 -16.48
N ALA A 139 -36.40 -21.43 -17.64
CA ALA A 139 -36.22 -20.06 -18.12
C ALA A 139 -37.49 -19.22 -17.95
N SER A 140 -37.39 -17.96 -17.59
CA SER A 140 -38.46 -17.03 -17.26
C SER A 140 -39.10 -17.18 -15.87
N ASP A 141 -38.84 -18.27 -15.15
CA ASP A 141 -39.42 -18.48 -13.83
C ASP A 141 -38.84 -17.53 -12.78
N THR A 142 -39.69 -17.16 -11.83
CA THR A 142 -39.30 -16.34 -10.66
C THR A 142 -39.45 -17.16 -9.39
N VAL A 143 -38.47 -17.10 -8.52
CA VAL A 143 -38.53 -17.64 -7.15
C VAL A 143 -38.55 -16.49 -6.17
N GLN A 144 -39.62 -16.33 -5.45
CA GLN A 144 -39.81 -15.25 -4.49
C GLN A 144 -39.63 -15.77 -3.06
N LEU A 145 -38.67 -15.23 -2.32
CA LEU A 145 -38.36 -15.58 -0.95
C LEU A 145 -39.05 -14.61 -0.02
N ALA A 146 -39.81 -15.09 0.95
CA ALA A 146 -40.59 -14.24 1.85
C ALA A 146 -39.71 -13.41 2.76
N CYS A 147 -40.10 -12.15 2.98
CA CYS A 147 -39.41 -11.23 3.90
C CYS A 147 -39.24 -11.84 5.30
N GLY A 148 -38.03 -11.68 5.89
CA GLY A 148 -37.75 -12.14 7.25
C GLY A 148 -37.57 -13.65 7.39
N SER A 149 -37.72 -14.44 6.31
CA SER A 149 -37.40 -15.85 6.32
C SER A 149 -35.92 -16.09 6.46
N VAL A 150 -35.53 -17.12 7.21
CA VAL A 150 -34.11 -17.54 7.38
C VAL A 150 -34.01 -19.02 7.07
N TRP A 151 -33.02 -19.38 6.25
CA TRP A 151 -32.70 -20.76 5.93
C TRP A 151 -31.26 -21.08 6.36
N HIS A 152 -31.05 -22.24 6.96
CA HIS A 152 -29.74 -22.76 7.38
C HIS A 152 -29.25 -23.85 6.39
N GLU A 153 -29.50 -23.66 5.13
CA GLU A 153 -29.12 -24.59 4.05
C GLU A 153 -28.66 -23.80 2.80
N THR A 154 -27.83 -24.41 1.96
CA THR A 154 -27.39 -23.83 0.71
C THR A 154 -28.55 -23.69 -0.28
N LEU A 155 -28.74 -22.48 -0.82
CA LEU A 155 -29.62 -22.26 -1.97
C LEU A 155 -28.90 -22.74 -3.24
N ARG A 156 -29.37 -23.85 -3.82
CA ARG A 156 -28.87 -24.37 -5.11
C ARG A 156 -29.82 -24.05 -6.22
N VAL A 157 -29.28 -23.51 -7.32
CA VAL A 157 -30.04 -23.19 -8.52
C VAL A 157 -29.99 -24.39 -9.44
N PRO A 158 -31.14 -25.02 -9.81
CA PRO A 158 -31.13 -26.29 -10.55
C PRO A 158 -31.23 -26.14 -12.06
N ALA A 159 -31.28 -24.93 -12.62
CA ALA A 159 -31.50 -24.72 -14.05
C ALA A 159 -30.93 -23.40 -14.54
N SER A 160 -30.66 -23.28 -15.82
CA SER A 160 -30.27 -22.06 -16.51
C SER A 160 -31.47 -21.31 -17.08
N GLY A 161 -31.39 -19.95 -17.05
CA GLY A 161 -32.24 -19.09 -17.87
C GLY A 161 -31.69 -18.93 -19.29
N THR A 162 -32.17 -17.93 -20.00
CA THR A 162 -31.63 -17.44 -21.27
C THR A 162 -31.43 -15.93 -21.22
N PRO A 163 -30.69 -15.30 -22.16
CA PRO A 163 -30.50 -13.85 -22.19
C PRO A 163 -31.81 -13.05 -22.18
N ALA A 164 -32.85 -13.56 -22.92
CA ALA A 164 -34.15 -12.92 -23.00
C ALA A 164 -35.09 -13.33 -21.85
N GLN A 165 -34.82 -14.43 -21.19
CA GLN A 165 -35.69 -15.07 -20.19
C GLN A 165 -34.86 -15.61 -19.01
N PRO A 166 -34.25 -14.75 -18.20
CA PRO A 166 -33.47 -15.18 -17.03
C PRO A 166 -34.36 -15.86 -15.99
N ILE A 167 -33.76 -16.71 -15.16
CA ILE A 167 -34.38 -17.15 -13.90
C ILE A 167 -34.12 -16.08 -12.85
N VAL A 168 -35.14 -15.69 -12.09
CA VAL A 168 -35.03 -14.65 -11.07
C VAL A 168 -35.27 -15.23 -9.67
N LEU A 169 -34.28 -15.08 -8.77
CA LEU A 169 -34.42 -15.37 -7.34
C LEU A 169 -34.42 -14.05 -6.58
N SER A 170 -35.50 -13.68 -5.93
CA SER A 170 -35.59 -12.33 -5.35
C SER A 170 -36.36 -12.28 -4.05
N ALA A 171 -36.13 -11.21 -3.30
CA ALA A 171 -37.12 -10.71 -2.32
C ALA A 171 -38.38 -10.20 -3.03
N PRO A 172 -39.51 -10.01 -2.32
CA PRO A 172 -40.70 -9.40 -2.90
C PRO A 172 -40.44 -8.04 -3.53
N PRO A 173 -41.05 -7.73 -4.70
CA PRO A 173 -40.81 -6.46 -5.41
C PRO A 173 -41.14 -5.18 -4.58
N ALA A 174 -42.03 -5.26 -3.61
CA ALA A 174 -42.36 -4.17 -2.69
C ALA A 174 -41.21 -3.86 -1.71
N GLY A 175 -40.16 -4.66 -1.74
CA GLY A 175 -39.05 -4.60 -0.77
C GLY A 175 -39.39 -5.26 0.55
N CYS A 176 -38.37 -5.45 1.38
CA CYS A 176 -38.49 -6.06 2.70
C CYS A 176 -37.91 -5.14 3.77
N LYS A 177 -38.61 -5.01 4.90
CA LYS A 177 -37.99 -4.42 6.10
C LYS A 177 -36.81 -5.27 6.60
N THR A 178 -36.94 -6.60 6.48
CA THR A 178 -35.86 -7.56 6.75
C THR A 178 -35.77 -8.47 5.53
N ALA A 179 -34.64 -8.49 4.86
CA ALA A 179 -34.39 -9.32 3.69
C ALA A 179 -34.50 -10.83 4.04
N PRO A 180 -34.96 -11.67 3.11
CA PRO A 180 -34.85 -13.11 3.25
C PRO A 180 -33.36 -13.49 3.29
N ALA A 181 -32.99 -14.40 4.22
CA ALA A 181 -31.59 -14.68 4.52
C ALA A 181 -31.25 -16.16 4.41
N ILE A 182 -30.07 -16.43 3.81
CA ILE A 182 -29.33 -17.68 3.96
C ILE A 182 -28.30 -17.48 5.06
N ASP A 183 -28.38 -18.24 6.15
CA ASP A 183 -27.55 -18.09 7.33
C ASP A 183 -26.90 -19.41 7.71
N GLY A 184 -25.58 -19.53 7.46
CA GLY A 184 -24.83 -20.77 7.78
C GLY A 184 -24.35 -20.87 9.23
N GLY A 185 -24.85 -20.01 10.11
CA GLY A 185 -24.46 -19.97 11.51
C GLY A 185 -25.23 -20.96 12.39
N VAL A 186 -24.50 -21.72 13.21
CA VAL A 186 -25.01 -22.46 14.34
C VAL A 186 -24.93 -21.57 15.57
N THR A 187 -26.10 -21.36 16.22
CA THR A 187 -26.21 -20.45 17.36
C THR A 187 -25.95 -21.19 18.66
N LEU A 188 -24.98 -20.75 19.43
CA LEU A 188 -24.63 -21.27 20.76
C LEU A 188 -25.11 -20.27 21.82
N ALA A 189 -26.22 -20.62 22.50
CA ALA A 189 -26.76 -19.81 23.60
C ALA A 189 -25.81 -19.78 24.80
N PRO A 190 -25.86 -18.79 25.69
CA PRO A 190 -25.05 -18.76 26.91
C PRO A 190 -25.12 -20.04 27.74
N SER A 191 -26.30 -20.70 27.81
CA SER A 191 -26.51 -21.95 28.52
C SER A 191 -25.83 -23.18 27.92
N ALA A 192 -25.34 -23.09 26.66
CA ALA A 192 -24.61 -24.18 26.00
C ALA A 192 -23.14 -24.27 26.48
N TRP A 193 -22.66 -23.26 27.15
CA TRP A 193 -21.27 -23.15 27.54
C TRP A 193 -21.02 -23.61 28.98
N VAL A 194 -19.98 -24.41 29.15
CA VAL A 194 -19.52 -24.90 30.43
C VAL A 194 -18.08 -24.44 30.64
N GLN A 195 -17.76 -23.91 31.81
CA GLN A 195 -16.38 -23.52 32.12
C GLN A 195 -15.46 -24.74 32.01
N HIS A 196 -14.34 -24.60 31.29
CA HIS A 196 -13.34 -25.63 31.13
C HIS A 196 -12.20 -25.39 32.11
N HIS A 197 -11.54 -24.24 32.01
CA HIS A 197 -10.45 -23.81 32.88
C HIS A 197 -10.25 -22.31 32.79
N GLY A 198 -10.11 -21.62 33.94
CA GLY A 198 -9.93 -20.17 33.96
C GLY A 198 -11.03 -19.43 33.17
N ASN A 199 -10.65 -18.65 32.18
CA ASN A 199 -11.57 -17.90 31.31
C ASN A 199 -11.99 -18.67 30.06
N ILE A 200 -11.58 -19.93 29.91
CA ILE A 200 -11.93 -20.75 28.77
C ILE A 200 -13.23 -21.50 29.05
N TYR A 201 -14.17 -21.39 28.14
CA TYR A 201 -15.45 -22.08 28.13
C TYR A 201 -15.51 -23.05 26.99
N LYS A 202 -16.31 -24.12 27.09
CA LYS A 202 -16.52 -25.12 26.06
C LYS A 202 -17.97 -25.40 25.79
N ALA A 203 -18.31 -25.72 24.58
CA ALA A 203 -19.64 -26.13 24.12
C ALA A 203 -19.54 -27.29 23.11
N ASN A 204 -20.58 -28.09 23.00
CA ASN A 204 -20.68 -29.14 22.00
C ASN A 204 -20.89 -28.51 20.60
N LEU A 205 -20.08 -28.94 19.63
CA LEU A 205 -20.20 -28.56 18.24
C LEU A 205 -19.66 -29.68 17.36
N ASP A 206 -20.51 -30.37 16.63
CA ASP A 206 -20.16 -31.57 15.85
C ASP A 206 -19.23 -31.23 14.65
N THR A 207 -19.45 -30.10 14.01
CA THR A 207 -18.70 -29.67 12.84
C THR A 207 -17.73 -28.56 13.22
N ALA A 208 -16.47 -28.68 12.82
CA ALA A 208 -15.51 -27.61 13.01
C ALA A 208 -16.02 -26.30 12.37
N PRO A 209 -16.04 -25.19 13.11
CA PRO A 209 -16.49 -23.93 12.55
C PRO A 209 -15.45 -23.37 11.57
N LEU A 210 -15.91 -22.73 10.52
CA LEU A 210 -15.09 -21.96 9.59
C LEU A 210 -14.64 -20.64 10.24
N GLN A 211 -15.49 -20.06 11.08
CA GLN A 211 -15.22 -18.90 11.94
C GLN A 211 -16.16 -18.86 13.13
N LEU A 212 -15.79 -18.11 14.15
CA LEU A 212 -16.60 -17.89 15.34
C LEU A 212 -16.86 -16.40 15.53
N LEU A 213 -18.12 -16.03 15.83
CA LEU A 213 -18.54 -14.64 15.97
C LEU A 213 -19.36 -14.42 17.25
N ALA A 214 -19.23 -13.23 17.82
CA ALA A 214 -20.13 -12.72 18.85
C ALA A 214 -20.53 -11.27 18.49
N ALA A 215 -21.42 -10.69 19.25
CA ALA A 215 -21.78 -9.28 19.07
C ALA A 215 -20.57 -8.33 19.23
N SER A 216 -19.53 -8.75 19.92
CA SER A 216 -18.28 -8.02 20.13
C SER A 216 -17.29 -8.11 18.95
N GLY A 217 -17.54 -9.00 17.98
CA GLY A 217 -16.68 -9.20 16.83
C GLY A 217 -16.41 -10.66 16.48
N VAL A 218 -15.45 -10.86 15.57
CA VAL A 218 -14.96 -12.16 15.13
C VAL A 218 -13.88 -12.63 16.10
N PHE A 219 -13.95 -13.90 16.51
CA PHE A 219 -12.87 -14.53 17.28
C PHE A 219 -11.72 -14.93 16.38
N THR A 220 -10.50 -14.86 16.87
CA THR A 220 -9.31 -15.38 16.21
C THR A 220 -9.11 -16.86 16.56
N GLU A 221 -8.69 -17.68 15.62
CA GLU A 221 -8.25 -19.03 15.94
C GLU A 221 -7.04 -18.99 16.89
N ALA A 222 -7.03 -19.85 17.92
CA ALA A 222 -5.98 -19.93 18.91
C ALA A 222 -4.61 -20.11 18.25
N HIS A 223 -3.66 -19.24 18.57
CA HIS A 223 -2.36 -19.17 17.93
C HIS A 223 -1.25 -18.78 18.91
N HIS A 224 -0.02 -19.05 18.52
CA HIS A 224 1.15 -18.71 19.31
C HIS A 224 2.26 -18.12 18.40
N PRO A 225 2.87 -16.97 18.76
CA PRO A 225 2.61 -16.17 19.96
C PRO A 225 1.42 -15.21 19.78
N ASN A 226 0.93 -14.66 20.87
CA ASN A 226 0.01 -13.53 20.84
C ASN A 226 0.74 -12.21 20.55
N ARG A 227 -0.03 -11.20 20.16
CA ARG A 227 0.47 -9.85 20.02
C ARG A 227 0.97 -9.34 21.38
N GLY A 228 2.18 -8.77 21.37
CA GLY A 228 2.84 -8.30 22.58
C GLY A 228 3.76 -9.32 23.26
N ASP A 229 3.65 -10.61 22.92
CA ASP A 229 4.50 -11.65 23.48
C ASP A 229 5.91 -11.68 22.87
N VAL A 230 6.06 -11.11 21.67
CA VAL A 230 7.33 -11.07 20.96
C VAL A 230 8.16 -9.89 21.45
N ALA A 231 9.10 -10.12 22.32
CA ALA A 231 9.91 -9.07 22.96
C ALA A 231 10.66 -8.18 21.96
N ALA A 232 11.10 -8.74 20.83
CA ALA A 232 11.79 -8.00 19.77
C ALA A 232 10.83 -7.12 18.96
N ASP A 233 9.55 -7.44 18.93
CA ASP A 233 8.51 -6.71 18.20
C ASP A 233 7.14 -6.79 18.90
N PRO A 234 6.91 -5.98 19.92
CA PRO A 234 5.65 -6.00 20.67
C PRO A 234 4.40 -5.64 19.85
N THR A 235 4.59 -5.12 18.64
CA THR A 235 3.48 -4.77 17.73
C THR A 235 3.07 -5.93 16.83
N SER A 236 3.81 -7.03 16.85
CA SER A 236 3.62 -8.21 15.99
C SER A 236 3.22 -9.43 16.82
N HIS A 237 2.56 -10.37 16.16
CA HIS A 237 2.30 -11.72 16.65
C HIS A 237 3.10 -12.77 15.86
N TYR A 238 4.21 -12.38 15.24
CA TYR A 238 5.09 -13.26 14.48
C TYR A 238 6.41 -13.47 15.19
N LEU A 239 6.81 -14.72 15.37
CA LEU A 239 8.19 -15.11 15.67
C LEU A 239 9.06 -15.00 14.42
N ALA A 240 10.35 -14.75 14.59
CA ALA A 240 11.28 -14.66 13.47
C ALA A 240 11.97 -16.00 13.18
N LEU A 241 12.12 -16.37 11.91
CA LEU A 241 12.93 -17.52 11.49
C LEU A 241 14.41 -17.26 11.76
N ALA A 242 15.07 -18.23 12.38
CA ALA A 242 16.49 -18.13 12.75
C ALA A 242 17.47 -18.31 11.58
N ALA A 243 17.03 -18.98 10.51
CA ALA A 243 17.85 -19.24 9.32
C ALA A 243 16.94 -19.45 8.12
N ASP A 244 17.54 -19.44 6.91
CA ASP A 244 16.85 -19.72 5.66
C ASP A 244 16.21 -21.12 5.71
N GLY A 245 15.03 -21.25 5.13
CA GLY A 245 14.32 -22.52 5.03
C GLY A 245 14.99 -23.46 4.02
N ASN A 246 14.93 -24.76 4.29
CA ASN A 246 15.44 -25.77 3.36
C ASN A 246 14.56 -25.86 2.13
N VAL A 247 15.08 -25.53 0.97
CA VAL A 247 14.34 -25.49 -0.30
C VAL A 247 14.31 -26.88 -0.93
N ALA A 248 13.12 -27.34 -1.28
CA ALA A 248 12.91 -28.56 -2.06
C ALA A 248 11.59 -28.47 -2.85
N THR A 249 11.40 -29.38 -3.80
CA THR A 249 10.11 -29.51 -4.48
C THR A 249 9.26 -30.57 -3.74
N LEU A 250 8.09 -30.15 -3.30
CA LEU A 250 7.10 -31.00 -2.63
C LEU A 250 5.70 -30.65 -3.18
N ASP A 251 4.93 -31.64 -3.57
CA ASP A 251 3.62 -31.48 -4.20
C ASP A 251 3.61 -30.52 -5.41
N GLY A 252 4.66 -30.62 -6.25
CA GLY A 252 4.80 -29.77 -7.45
C GLY A 252 5.18 -28.32 -7.19
N ARG A 253 5.51 -27.95 -5.94
CA ARG A 253 5.96 -26.61 -5.55
C ARG A 253 7.43 -26.64 -5.14
N THR A 254 8.20 -25.67 -5.59
CA THR A 254 9.56 -25.44 -5.13
C THR A 254 9.56 -24.30 -4.13
N GLY A 255 9.81 -24.63 -2.88
CA GLY A 255 9.79 -23.65 -1.77
C GLY A 255 10.46 -24.24 -0.54
N SER A 256 10.33 -23.57 0.62
CA SER A 256 10.86 -24.12 1.87
C SER A 256 9.96 -25.26 2.37
N THR A 257 10.59 -26.40 2.66
CA THR A 257 9.94 -27.60 3.22
C THR A 257 10.26 -27.78 4.70
N MET A 258 11.26 -27.07 5.21
CA MET A 258 11.59 -26.99 6.63
C MET A 258 11.89 -25.55 7.02
N LEU A 259 11.42 -25.15 8.20
CA LEU A 259 11.60 -23.83 8.78
C LEU A 259 12.44 -23.92 10.04
N ALA A 260 13.52 -23.13 10.14
CA ALA A 260 14.35 -23.06 11.33
C ALA A 260 13.74 -22.08 12.36
N THR A 261 13.36 -22.60 13.52
CA THR A 261 12.82 -21.77 14.62
C THR A 261 13.95 -21.09 15.39
N GLY A 262 13.69 -19.88 15.92
CA GLY A 262 14.59 -19.17 16.80
C GLY A 262 14.55 -19.66 18.25
N ALA A 263 15.40 -19.11 19.09
CA ALA A 263 15.37 -19.33 20.53
C ALA A 263 14.14 -18.66 21.19
N ASP A 264 13.44 -17.82 20.48
CA ASP A 264 12.21 -17.13 20.86
C ASP A 264 10.96 -18.05 20.79
N LEU A 265 11.04 -19.20 20.11
CA LEU A 265 10.02 -20.22 20.21
C LEU A 265 10.18 -20.99 21.53
N VAL A 266 9.46 -20.54 22.54
CA VAL A 266 9.41 -21.19 23.84
C VAL A 266 8.04 -21.84 24.03
N LEU A 267 8.00 -23.19 24.02
CA LEU A 267 6.76 -23.89 24.28
C LEU A 267 6.49 -23.90 25.79
N PRO A 268 5.24 -23.67 26.25
CA PRO A 268 4.86 -23.82 27.64
C PRO A 268 5.20 -25.21 28.19
N THR A 269 5.46 -25.33 29.49
CA THR A 269 5.78 -26.61 30.14
C THR A 269 4.68 -27.65 29.88
N GLY A 270 5.04 -28.77 29.28
CA GLY A 270 4.10 -29.83 28.90
C GLY A 270 3.39 -29.64 27.58
N ALA A 271 3.60 -28.50 26.89
CA ALA A 271 3.08 -28.26 25.54
C ALA A 271 3.93 -29.02 24.52
N ALA A 272 3.26 -29.47 23.47
CA ALA A 272 3.90 -30.12 22.32
C ALA A 272 3.23 -29.67 21.03
N LEU A 273 3.96 -29.72 19.90
CA LEU A 273 3.43 -29.56 18.56
C LEU A 273 2.92 -30.91 18.06
N GLY A 274 1.68 -31.25 18.47
CA GLY A 274 1.02 -32.51 18.13
C GLY A 274 0.38 -32.52 16.74
N ALA A 275 -0.33 -33.59 16.45
CA ALA A 275 -1.14 -33.69 15.24
C ALA A 275 -2.15 -32.54 15.16
N GLY A 276 -2.34 -32.00 13.96
CA GLY A 276 -3.20 -30.84 13.72
C GLY A 276 -2.50 -29.48 13.90
N THR A 277 -1.25 -29.42 14.37
CA THR A 277 -0.52 -28.17 14.42
C THR A 277 -0.24 -27.67 13.00
N ARG A 278 -0.48 -26.38 12.80
CA ARG A 278 -0.18 -25.68 11.56
C ARG A 278 0.78 -24.53 11.82
N VAL A 279 1.52 -24.14 10.79
CA VAL A 279 2.36 -22.93 10.79
C VAL A 279 1.86 -22.01 9.70
N ARG A 280 1.65 -20.75 10.06
CA ARG A 280 1.44 -19.66 9.12
C ARG A 280 2.75 -18.90 9.01
N VAL A 281 3.23 -18.66 7.79
CA VAL A 281 4.54 -18.05 7.54
C VAL A 281 4.43 -16.96 6.48
N ARG A 282 5.02 -15.80 6.74
CA ARG A 282 5.20 -14.76 5.75
C ARG A 282 6.48 -15.05 4.97
N THR A 283 6.39 -15.28 3.67
CA THR A 283 7.54 -15.69 2.84
C THR A 283 8.23 -14.53 2.15
N ASN A 284 7.48 -13.45 1.92
CA ASN A 284 7.92 -12.20 1.30
C ASN A 284 6.91 -11.08 1.63
N PRO A 285 7.08 -9.84 1.12
CA PRO A 285 6.18 -8.74 1.46
C PRO A 285 4.70 -9.01 1.16
N TYR A 286 4.39 -9.82 0.15
CA TYR A 286 3.05 -10.00 -0.41
C TYR A 286 2.46 -11.41 -0.27
N ILE A 287 3.17 -12.36 0.34
CA ILE A 287 2.67 -13.74 0.52
C ILE A 287 2.72 -14.17 1.98
N VAL A 288 1.58 -14.58 2.46
CA VAL A 288 1.42 -15.33 3.71
C VAL A 288 0.88 -16.71 3.35
N GLY A 289 1.62 -17.75 3.70
CA GLY A 289 1.24 -19.15 3.45
C GLY A 289 0.98 -19.89 4.75
N GLU A 290 0.29 -21.03 4.65
CA GLU A 290 0.06 -21.91 5.80
C GLU A 290 0.31 -23.35 5.38
N SER A 291 0.84 -24.19 6.30
CA SER A 291 1.07 -25.60 6.11
C SER A 291 0.86 -26.35 7.44
N ALA A 292 0.36 -27.56 7.35
CA ALA A 292 0.44 -28.49 8.49
C ALA A 292 1.91 -28.82 8.77
N ILE A 293 2.22 -29.05 10.04
CA ILE A 293 3.53 -29.50 10.51
C ILE A 293 3.49 -31.02 10.61
N THR A 294 4.45 -31.70 10.00
CA THR A 294 4.59 -33.16 10.06
C THR A 294 5.53 -33.61 11.18
N SER A 295 6.51 -32.77 11.55
CA SER A 295 7.40 -33.03 12.67
C SER A 295 8.08 -31.75 13.18
N PHE A 296 8.50 -31.78 14.44
CA PHE A 296 9.33 -30.77 15.08
C PHE A 296 10.45 -31.44 15.87
N ASP A 297 11.71 -31.11 15.61
CA ASP A 297 12.88 -31.70 16.25
C ASP A 297 13.44 -30.84 17.41
N GLY A 298 12.71 -29.79 17.83
CA GLY A 298 13.15 -28.81 18.82
C GLY A 298 13.81 -27.56 18.23
N ARG A 299 14.10 -27.56 16.91
CA ARG A 299 14.72 -26.44 16.19
C ARG A 299 14.18 -26.23 14.80
N ARG A 300 13.53 -27.25 14.21
CA ARG A 300 13.04 -27.21 12.84
C ARG A 300 11.63 -27.77 12.76
N LEU A 301 10.78 -27.04 12.05
CA LEU A 301 9.44 -27.47 11.67
C LEU A 301 9.52 -28.08 10.28
N THR A 302 9.12 -29.35 10.13
CA THR A 302 8.96 -29.97 8.80
C THR A 302 7.53 -29.78 8.33
N LEU A 303 7.37 -29.30 7.09
CA LEU A 303 6.08 -28.92 6.52
C LEU A 303 5.46 -30.06 5.72
N ALA A 304 4.13 -30.19 5.76
CA ALA A 304 3.38 -31.09 4.89
C ALA A 304 3.36 -30.62 3.42
N ARG A 305 3.51 -29.32 3.20
CA ARG A 305 3.58 -28.70 1.86
C ARG A 305 4.70 -27.67 1.83
N ALA A 306 5.40 -27.56 0.70
CA ALA A 306 6.37 -26.47 0.51
C ALA A 306 5.67 -25.11 0.54
N THR A 307 6.38 -24.10 1.03
CA THR A 307 5.94 -22.70 0.91
C THR A 307 5.88 -22.28 -0.57
N THR A 308 5.16 -21.21 -0.88
CA THR A 308 5.07 -20.71 -2.27
C THR A 308 6.41 -20.18 -2.78
N TYR A 309 7.18 -19.55 -1.90
CA TYR A 309 8.54 -19.08 -2.17
C TYR A 309 9.50 -19.58 -1.07
N PRO A 310 10.79 -19.72 -1.37
CA PRO A 310 11.80 -19.93 -0.33
C PRO A 310 11.72 -18.83 0.74
N VAL A 311 11.83 -19.22 1.98
CA VAL A 311 11.77 -18.29 3.12
C VAL A 311 13.18 -18.06 3.65
N SER A 312 13.54 -16.79 3.83
CA SER A 312 14.83 -16.41 4.41
C SER A 312 14.73 -16.14 5.91
N ALA A 313 15.88 -16.07 6.57
CA ALA A 313 15.99 -15.71 7.98
C ALA A 313 15.33 -14.35 8.27
N GLY A 314 14.75 -14.23 9.45
CA GLY A 314 14.09 -13.00 9.90
C GLY A 314 12.64 -12.85 9.47
N TRP A 315 12.15 -13.59 8.48
CA TRP A 315 10.72 -13.61 8.13
C TRP A 315 9.89 -14.24 9.23
N GLY A 316 8.66 -13.77 9.36
CA GLY A 316 7.78 -14.11 10.48
C GLY A 316 6.98 -15.39 10.29
N TYR A 317 6.77 -16.12 11.39
CA TYR A 317 5.86 -17.26 11.43
C TYR A 317 5.06 -17.26 12.77
N LEU A 318 3.93 -17.93 12.75
CA LEU A 318 3.14 -18.23 13.95
C LEU A 318 2.57 -19.65 13.86
N LEU A 319 2.20 -20.22 15.01
CA LEU A 319 1.67 -21.58 15.14
C LEU A 319 0.18 -21.55 15.46
N LEU A 320 -0.60 -22.53 14.96
CA LEU A 320 -2.04 -22.65 15.19
C LEU A 320 -2.43 -24.12 15.45
N GLY A 321 -3.65 -24.33 15.95
CA GLY A 321 -4.29 -25.63 15.96
C GLY A 321 -4.02 -26.50 17.17
N GLN A 322 -3.66 -25.90 18.33
CA GLN A 322 -3.52 -26.62 19.59
C GLN A 322 -4.29 -25.94 20.70
N LEU A 323 -4.93 -26.72 21.58
CA LEU A 323 -5.71 -26.17 22.71
C LEU A 323 -4.87 -25.31 23.65
N TRP A 324 -3.59 -25.62 23.85
CA TRP A 324 -2.72 -24.84 24.72
C TRP A 324 -2.41 -23.43 24.19
N MET A 325 -2.64 -23.19 22.89
CA MET A 325 -2.50 -21.88 22.27
C MET A 325 -3.70 -20.96 22.55
N LEU A 326 -4.79 -21.51 23.11
CA LEU A 326 -5.95 -20.75 23.55
C LEU A 326 -5.64 -20.07 24.87
N ASP A 327 -4.87 -19.02 24.86
CA ASP A 327 -4.30 -18.35 26.02
C ASP A 327 -4.56 -16.83 26.06
N SER A 328 -5.39 -16.33 25.10
CA SER A 328 -5.76 -14.92 24.99
C SER A 328 -7.26 -14.72 24.79
N ALA A 329 -7.77 -13.58 25.26
CA ALA A 329 -9.20 -13.24 25.14
C ALA A 329 -9.57 -12.98 23.66
N GLY A 330 -10.68 -13.56 23.21
CA GLY A 330 -11.15 -13.48 21.83
C GLY A 330 -10.65 -14.61 20.94
N GLU A 331 -10.01 -15.63 21.50
CA GLU A 331 -9.57 -16.81 20.75
C GLU A 331 -10.52 -17.99 20.88
N TRP A 332 -10.40 -18.93 19.92
CA TRP A 332 -11.15 -20.19 19.91
C TRP A 332 -10.33 -21.34 19.36
N TYR A 333 -10.70 -22.57 19.79
CA TYR A 333 -10.15 -23.83 19.31
C TYR A 333 -11.25 -24.88 19.21
N HIS A 334 -11.23 -25.72 18.16
CA HIS A 334 -12.15 -26.83 18.02
C HIS A 334 -11.41 -28.17 18.05
N ASP A 335 -11.81 -29.04 18.99
CA ASP A 335 -11.38 -30.43 19.03
C ASP A 335 -12.37 -31.29 18.24
N ALA A 336 -11.99 -31.65 17.01
CA ALA A 336 -12.83 -32.45 16.12
C ALA A 336 -13.08 -33.86 16.68
N SER A 337 -12.14 -34.43 17.46
CA SER A 337 -12.28 -35.78 18.04
C SER A 337 -13.26 -35.80 19.20
N ALA A 338 -13.23 -34.78 20.03
CA ALA A 338 -14.15 -34.61 21.15
C ALA A 338 -15.46 -33.92 20.75
N ARG A 339 -15.54 -33.36 19.53
CA ARG A 339 -16.65 -32.52 19.02
C ARG A 339 -16.93 -31.35 20.01
N GLN A 340 -15.86 -30.71 20.48
CA GLN A 340 -15.93 -29.64 21.47
C GLN A 340 -15.33 -28.37 20.88
N LEU A 341 -16.08 -27.28 20.99
CA LEU A 341 -15.58 -25.94 20.74
C LEU A 341 -15.14 -25.33 22.09
N TYR A 342 -13.94 -24.79 22.13
CA TYR A 342 -13.38 -24.04 23.27
C TYR A 342 -13.23 -22.58 22.84
N ALA A 343 -13.55 -21.64 23.74
CA ALA A 343 -13.40 -20.21 23.47
C ALA A 343 -13.08 -19.45 24.77
N TRP A 344 -12.21 -18.46 24.64
CA TRP A 344 -12.01 -17.43 25.65
C TRP A 344 -12.76 -16.19 25.22
N MET A 345 -13.81 -15.83 25.96
CA MET A 345 -14.66 -14.68 25.59
C MET A 345 -13.87 -13.37 25.58
N PRO A 346 -14.13 -12.45 24.63
CA PRO A 346 -13.34 -11.21 24.48
C PRO A 346 -13.28 -10.34 25.74
N ASN A 347 -14.31 -10.41 26.60
CA ASN A 347 -14.38 -9.68 27.88
C ASN A 347 -13.81 -10.46 29.08
N SER A 348 -13.22 -11.62 28.84
CA SER A 348 -12.71 -12.54 29.87
C SER A 348 -13.75 -12.90 30.97
N ALA A 349 -15.02 -12.95 30.62
CA ALA A 349 -16.13 -13.26 31.50
C ALA A 349 -16.96 -14.44 30.96
N PRO A 350 -17.84 -15.08 31.78
CA PRO A 350 -18.76 -16.07 31.25
C PRO A 350 -19.57 -15.56 30.06
N PRO A 351 -19.89 -16.43 29.07
CA PRO A 351 -20.73 -16.03 27.95
C PRO A 351 -22.09 -15.53 28.41
N THR A 352 -22.40 -14.28 28.14
CA THR A 352 -23.68 -13.62 28.46
C THR A 352 -24.51 -13.35 27.21
N ALA A 353 -23.90 -13.49 26.02
CA ALA A 353 -24.53 -13.31 24.72
C ALA A 353 -24.35 -14.56 23.87
N THR A 354 -25.13 -14.67 22.84
CA THR A 354 -25.05 -15.73 21.84
C THR A 354 -23.73 -15.63 21.05
N VAL A 355 -23.11 -16.77 20.83
CA VAL A 355 -21.98 -16.96 19.92
C VAL A 355 -22.46 -17.74 18.70
N THR A 356 -22.04 -17.32 17.52
CA THR A 356 -22.40 -17.94 16.23
C THR A 356 -21.20 -18.64 15.63
N ALA A 357 -21.30 -19.90 15.34
CA ALA A 357 -20.30 -20.72 14.64
C ALA A 357 -20.72 -20.90 13.18
N SER A 358 -19.95 -20.38 12.24
CA SER A 358 -20.22 -20.55 10.80
C SER A 358 -19.81 -21.97 10.38
N THR A 359 -20.75 -22.77 9.87
CA THR A 359 -20.50 -24.18 9.51
C THR A 359 -20.88 -24.52 8.07
N LEU A 360 -21.65 -23.68 7.39
CA LEU A 360 -22.09 -23.88 6.02
C LEU A 360 -21.02 -23.43 5.04
N ALA A 361 -20.59 -24.29 4.14
CA ALA A 361 -19.51 -24.00 3.19
C ALA A 361 -19.90 -22.92 2.16
N THR A 362 -21.13 -22.96 1.62
CA THR A 362 -21.60 -22.04 0.57
C THR A 362 -23.03 -21.61 0.84
N GLY A 363 -23.29 -20.31 0.75
CA GLY A 363 -24.64 -19.76 0.92
C GLY A 363 -25.53 -19.97 -0.32
N ILE A 364 -25.13 -19.39 -1.45
CA ILE A 364 -25.83 -19.55 -2.75
C ILE A 364 -24.87 -20.22 -3.73
N ASP A 365 -25.30 -21.30 -4.37
CA ASP A 365 -24.54 -22.09 -5.33
C ASP A 365 -25.31 -22.17 -6.65
N LEU A 366 -24.78 -21.51 -7.69
CA LEU A 366 -25.38 -21.49 -9.02
C LEU A 366 -25.10 -22.76 -9.83
N GLN A 367 -24.19 -23.63 -9.34
CA GLN A 367 -23.85 -24.90 -10.04
C GLN A 367 -23.49 -24.68 -11.52
N ALA A 368 -22.82 -23.59 -11.86
CA ALA A 368 -22.48 -23.16 -13.22
C ALA A 368 -23.72 -22.94 -14.14
N HIS A 369 -24.89 -22.64 -13.58
CA HIS A 369 -26.06 -22.29 -14.37
C HIS A 369 -25.99 -20.82 -14.86
N ASP A 370 -26.48 -20.62 -16.09
CA ASP A 370 -26.42 -19.35 -16.81
C ASP A 370 -27.69 -18.52 -16.62
N TYR A 371 -27.54 -17.18 -16.84
CA TYR A 371 -28.65 -16.22 -16.90
C TYR A 371 -29.58 -16.30 -15.68
N VAL A 372 -28.99 -16.27 -14.52
CA VAL A 372 -29.67 -16.23 -13.22
C VAL A 372 -29.53 -14.84 -12.64
N VAL A 373 -30.61 -14.30 -12.11
CA VAL A 373 -30.63 -13.03 -11.38
C VAL A 373 -30.92 -13.29 -9.90
N ILE A 374 -30.07 -12.75 -9.02
CA ILE A 374 -30.23 -12.77 -7.57
C ILE A 374 -30.43 -11.31 -7.12
N ASP A 375 -31.54 -11.02 -6.47
CA ASP A 375 -31.91 -9.64 -6.11
C ASP A 375 -32.50 -9.53 -4.70
N GLY A 376 -31.89 -8.69 -3.85
CA GLY A 376 -32.45 -8.29 -2.57
C GLY A 376 -32.41 -9.34 -1.45
N LEU A 377 -31.49 -10.28 -1.49
CA LEU A 377 -31.29 -11.31 -0.48
C LEU A 377 -30.25 -10.91 0.56
N ALA A 378 -30.14 -11.70 1.63
CA ALA A 378 -29.04 -11.66 2.57
C ALA A 378 -28.33 -13.02 2.63
N VAL A 379 -27.00 -13.01 2.72
CA VAL A 379 -26.18 -14.21 2.91
C VAL A 379 -25.17 -13.93 3.99
N ARG A 380 -25.08 -14.78 5.01
CA ARG A 380 -24.18 -14.56 6.13
C ARG A 380 -23.73 -15.83 6.83
N ASN A 381 -22.62 -15.72 7.57
CA ASN A 381 -22.07 -16.80 8.39
C ASN A 381 -21.77 -18.09 7.56
N VAL A 382 -21.13 -17.91 6.40
CA VAL A 382 -20.81 -19.02 5.48
C VAL A 382 -19.34 -18.93 5.05
N GLY A 383 -18.84 -19.98 4.42
CA GLY A 383 -17.52 -19.99 3.81
C GLY A 383 -17.47 -19.12 2.56
N ILE A 384 -18.34 -19.37 1.60
CA ILE A 384 -18.51 -18.62 0.36
C ILE A 384 -19.93 -18.04 0.33
N GLY A 385 -20.05 -16.73 0.14
CA GLY A 385 -21.36 -16.08 0.06
C GLY A 385 -22.15 -16.55 -1.15
N VAL A 386 -21.65 -16.23 -2.36
CA VAL A 386 -22.28 -16.61 -3.63
C VAL A 386 -21.24 -17.26 -4.54
N ASP A 387 -21.47 -18.48 -4.92
CA ASP A 387 -20.65 -19.22 -5.88
C ASP A 387 -21.35 -19.24 -7.26
N MET A 388 -20.80 -18.47 -8.20
CA MET A 388 -21.28 -18.37 -9.58
C MET A 388 -20.23 -18.79 -10.60
N HIS A 389 -19.19 -19.55 -10.16
CA HIS A 389 -18.12 -19.95 -11.07
C HIS A 389 -18.64 -20.67 -12.32
N GLY A 390 -17.99 -20.44 -13.45
CA GLY A 390 -18.32 -21.06 -14.74
C GLY A 390 -19.64 -20.60 -15.37
N SER A 391 -20.38 -19.68 -14.75
CA SER A 391 -21.68 -19.22 -15.27
C SER A 391 -21.54 -18.08 -16.29
N THR A 392 -22.54 -17.91 -17.13
CA THR A 392 -22.65 -16.81 -18.10
C THR A 392 -23.84 -15.92 -17.78
N GLY A 393 -23.68 -14.59 -17.86
CA GLY A 393 -24.78 -13.63 -17.83
C GLY A 393 -25.53 -13.55 -16.49
N VAL A 394 -24.89 -13.93 -15.39
CA VAL A 394 -25.46 -13.84 -14.04
C VAL A 394 -25.51 -12.39 -13.58
N GLN A 395 -26.58 -12.01 -12.86
CA GLN A 395 -26.72 -10.72 -12.21
C GLN A 395 -26.90 -10.91 -10.70
N LEU A 396 -26.00 -10.34 -9.90
CA LEU A 396 -26.11 -10.31 -8.44
C LEU A 396 -26.26 -8.85 -8.00
N ARG A 397 -27.37 -8.53 -7.31
CA ARG A 397 -27.71 -7.14 -7.04
C ARG A 397 -28.50 -6.94 -5.75
N ASN A 398 -28.35 -5.74 -5.16
CA ASN A 398 -29.04 -5.33 -3.93
C ASN A 398 -28.93 -6.35 -2.78
N THR A 399 -27.89 -7.16 -2.76
CA THR A 399 -27.70 -8.28 -1.83
C THR A 399 -26.74 -7.89 -0.72
N LEU A 400 -27.09 -8.24 0.53
CA LEU A 400 -26.22 -8.11 1.69
C LEU A 400 -25.44 -9.43 1.88
N ILE A 401 -24.11 -9.38 1.82
CA ILE A 401 -23.24 -10.55 1.96
C ILE A 401 -22.24 -10.21 3.08
N GLN A 402 -22.27 -10.92 4.20
CA GLN A 402 -21.47 -10.54 5.36
C GLN A 402 -21.03 -11.70 6.23
N ASP A 403 -19.98 -11.49 7.03
CA ASP A 403 -19.50 -12.45 8.02
C ASP A 403 -19.09 -13.78 7.38
N LEU A 404 -18.13 -13.71 6.46
CA LEU A 404 -17.71 -14.81 5.64
C LEU A 404 -16.33 -15.30 6.04
N ALA A 405 -16.16 -16.59 6.22
CA ALA A 405 -14.83 -17.15 6.50
C ALA A 405 -13.91 -17.14 5.28
N GLY A 406 -14.46 -17.05 4.07
CA GLY A 406 -13.74 -17.05 2.82
C GLY A 406 -14.19 -15.95 1.86
N LEU A 407 -14.70 -16.34 0.69
CA LEU A 407 -15.05 -15.45 -0.41
C LEU A 407 -16.43 -14.83 -0.25
N GLY A 408 -16.60 -13.55 -0.60
CA GLY A 408 -17.91 -12.95 -0.77
C GLY A 408 -18.64 -13.51 -2.00
N VAL A 409 -18.03 -13.31 -3.17
CA VAL A 409 -18.54 -13.77 -4.46
C VAL A 409 -17.43 -14.47 -5.22
N ASN A 410 -17.61 -15.73 -5.59
CA ASN A 410 -16.74 -16.47 -6.48
C ASN A 410 -17.29 -16.38 -7.90
N ALA A 411 -16.63 -15.58 -8.74
CA ALA A 411 -16.97 -15.37 -10.15
C ALA A 411 -15.91 -15.95 -11.10
N ALA A 412 -15.11 -16.93 -10.66
CA ALA A 412 -14.09 -17.57 -11.48
C ALA A 412 -14.71 -18.15 -12.77
N ALA A 413 -14.03 -18.00 -13.91
CA ALA A 413 -14.48 -18.46 -15.24
C ALA A 413 -15.88 -17.96 -15.66
N THR A 414 -16.40 -16.89 -15.04
CA THR A 414 -17.67 -16.30 -15.49
C THR A 414 -17.48 -15.44 -16.74
N THR A 415 -18.53 -15.31 -17.50
CA THR A 415 -18.59 -14.40 -18.65
C THR A 415 -19.84 -13.53 -18.54
N LEU A 416 -19.71 -12.20 -18.82
CA LEU A 416 -20.83 -11.26 -18.81
C LEU A 416 -21.56 -11.16 -17.45
N ALA A 417 -20.90 -11.47 -16.34
CA ALA A 417 -21.50 -11.31 -15.02
C ALA A 417 -21.67 -9.82 -14.67
N VAL A 418 -22.77 -9.47 -14.01
CA VAL A 418 -23.05 -8.15 -13.46
C VAL A 418 -23.20 -8.25 -11.95
N ILE A 419 -22.32 -7.59 -11.20
CA ILE A 419 -22.35 -7.52 -9.74
C ILE A 419 -22.53 -6.06 -9.36
N GLU A 420 -23.73 -5.69 -8.93
CA GLU A 420 -24.08 -4.29 -8.73
C GLU A 420 -24.85 -4.01 -7.44
N SER A 421 -24.56 -2.88 -6.82
CA SER A 421 -25.35 -2.36 -5.68
C SER A 421 -25.42 -3.34 -4.50
N ASN A 422 -24.41 -4.20 -4.34
CA ASN A 422 -24.32 -5.12 -3.21
C ASN A 422 -23.52 -4.47 -2.07
N ARG A 423 -23.83 -4.92 -0.87
CA ARG A 423 -23.04 -4.63 0.34
C ARG A 423 -22.35 -5.91 0.79
N ILE A 424 -21.01 -5.92 0.70
CA ILE A 424 -20.17 -7.09 1.04
C ILE A 424 -19.23 -6.69 2.16
N GLU A 425 -19.35 -7.35 3.32
CA GLU A 425 -18.62 -6.94 4.52
C GLU A 425 -18.01 -8.13 5.25
N ARG A 426 -16.80 -7.93 5.77
CA ARG A 426 -16.09 -8.90 6.61
C ARG A 426 -15.93 -10.26 5.92
N SER A 427 -15.30 -10.25 4.73
CA SER A 427 -14.87 -11.47 4.06
C SER A 427 -13.46 -11.84 4.49
N GLY A 428 -13.23 -13.10 4.84
CA GLY A 428 -11.91 -13.60 5.23
C GLY A 428 -10.89 -13.57 4.09
N LEU A 429 -11.39 -13.62 2.84
CA LEU A 429 -10.63 -13.51 1.60
C LEU A 429 -11.20 -12.37 0.74
N ASP A 430 -11.19 -12.51 -0.60
CA ASP A 430 -11.75 -11.51 -1.52
C ASP A 430 -13.25 -11.29 -1.28
N ALA A 431 -13.70 -10.05 -1.41
CA ALA A 431 -15.13 -9.78 -1.45
C ALA A 431 -15.74 -10.20 -2.79
N ILE A 432 -15.05 -9.92 -3.90
CA ILE A 432 -15.45 -10.34 -5.26
C ILE A 432 -14.21 -10.85 -5.97
N THR A 433 -14.22 -12.10 -6.44
CA THR A 433 -13.09 -12.63 -7.19
C THR A 433 -13.50 -13.25 -8.53
N GLY A 434 -12.90 -12.75 -9.60
CA GLY A 434 -12.92 -13.35 -10.92
C GLY A 434 -11.72 -14.26 -11.21
N TRP A 435 -10.93 -14.61 -10.20
CA TRP A 435 -9.72 -15.39 -10.37
C TRP A 435 -9.98 -16.88 -10.52
N GLY A 436 -9.55 -17.45 -11.64
CA GLY A 436 -9.83 -18.82 -12.01
C GLY A 436 -9.26 -19.92 -11.11
N ALA A 437 -8.30 -19.59 -10.25
CA ALA A 437 -7.74 -20.52 -9.27
C ALA A 437 -8.26 -20.27 -7.83
N ALA A 438 -9.35 -19.53 -7.67
CA ALA A 438 -9.87 -19.19 -6.34
C ALA A 438 -10.18 -20.40 -5.46
N MET A 439 -10.46 -21.55 -6.05
CA MET A 439 -10.76 -22.80 -5.37
C MET A 439 -9.65 -23.86 -5.48
N GLY A 440 -8.43 -23.45 -5.80
CA GLY A 440 -7.26 -24.32 -5.82
C GLY A 440 -6.86 -24.89 -7.17
N THR A 441 -7.81 -25.15 -8.07
CA THR A 441 -7.53 -25.55 -9.46
C THR A 441 -7.89 -24.40 -10.40
N TYR A 442 -6.99 -24.07 -11.32
CA TYR A 442 -7.25 -23.02 -12.31
C TYR A 442 -8.30 -23.47 -13.32
N ILE A 443 -9.42 -22.75 -13.37
CA ILE A 443 -10.57 -23.02 -14.27
C ILE A 443 -10.83 -21.90 -15.28
N GLY A 444 -9.99 -20.87 -15.30
CA GLY A 444 -10.12 -19.68 -16.13
C GLY A 444 -10.58 -18.45 -15.37
N ASP A 445 -10.05 -17.29 -15.75
CA ASP A 445 -10.43 -16.01 -15.14
C ASP A 445 -11.77 -15.52 -15.70
N ALA A 446 -12.45 -14.67 -14.94
CA ALA A 446 -13.65 -13.97 -15.39
C ALA A 446 -13.34 -13.05 -16.59
N THR A 447 -14.30 -12.94 -17.49
CA THR A 447 -14.20 -12.07 -18.68
C THR A 447 -15.47 -11.26 -18.88
N ARG A 448 -15.32 -10.01 -19.34
CA ARG A 448 -16.44 -9.11 -19.63
C ARG A 448 -17.39 -8.94 -18.43
N MET A 449 -16.84 -8.97 -17.22
CA MET A 449 -17.58 -8.76 -15.99
C MET A 449 -17.79 -7.27 -15.75
N THR A 450 -18.94 -6.90 -15.18
CA THR A 450 -19.25 -5.55 -14.71
C THR A 450 -19.45 -5.56 -13.21
N VAL A 451 -18.59 -4.88 -12.48
CA VAL A 451 -18.67 -4.70 -11.01
C VAL A 451 -18.91 -3.24 -10.73
N ARG A 452 -20.12 -2.87 -10.30
CA ARG A 452 -20.43 -1.44 -10.15
C ARG A 452 -21.26 -1.12 -8.91
N SER A 453 -20.99 0.06 -8.35
CA SER A 453 -21.78 0.63 -7.25
C SER A 453 -21.87 -0.28 -6.02
N ASN A 454 -20.92 -1.18 -5.80
CA ASN A 454 -20.90 -2.02 -4.61
C ASN A 454 -20.18 -1.30 -3.46
N LEU A 455 -20.59 -1.62 -2.23
CA LEU A 455 -19.87 -1.26 -1.01
C LEU A 455 -19.18 -2.51 -0.47
N VAL A 456 -17.85 -2.49 -0.44
CA VAL A 456 -17.01 -3.56 0.12
C VAL A 456 -16.29 -3.03 1.36
N ARG A 457 -16.39 -3.75 2.49
CA ARG A 457 -15.70 -3.39 3.74
C ARG A 457 -15.02 -4.59 4.36
N ASP A 458 -13.83 -4.35 4.94
CA ASP A 458 -13.08 -5.33 5.74
C ASP A 458 -12.87 -6.66 5.01
N SER A 459 -12.28 -6.59 3.80
CA SER A 459 -12.01 -7.76 2.95
C SER A 459 -10.58 -8.23 3.11
N GLY A 460 -10.38 -9.53 3.42
CA GLY A 460 -9.06 -10.13 3.55
C GLY A 460 -8.25 -9.68 4.76
N VAL A 461 -8.86 -8.99 5.72
CA VAL A 461 -8.17 -8.46 6.90
C VAL A 461 -8.01 -9.49 8.02
N LEU A 462 -8.88 -10.48 8.09
CA LEU A 462 -8.87 -11.48 9.18
C LEU A 462 -8.01 -12.71 8.84
N MET A 463 -7.84 -13.04 7.57
CA MET A 463 -7.06 -14.18 7.07
C MET A 463 -7.23 -15.45 7.92
N GLN A 464 -8.48 -15.82 8.22
CA GLN A 464 -8.79 -16.96 9.09
C GLN A 464 -9.12 -18.22 8.28
N GLY A 465 -8.73 -19.39 8.83
CA GLY A 465 -9.21 -20.72 8.45
C GLY A 465 -8.42 -21.40 7.32
N ASP A 466 -8.73 -22.69 7.14
CA ASP A 466 -8.09 -23.61 6.19
C ASP A 466 -8.24 -23.21 4.71
N LEU A 467 -9.14 -22.28 4.39
CA LEU A 467 -9.34 -21.78 3.02
C LEU A 467 -8.09 -21.07 2.46
N VAL A 468 -7.24 -20.53 3.33
CA VAL A 468 -5.94 -19.95 2.95
C VAL A 468 -4.94 -21.04 2.54
N LEU A 469 -5.07 -22.27 3.06
CA LEU A 469 -4.14 -23.38 2.87
C LEU A 469 -4.13 -24.00 1.47
N SER A 470 -5.28 -23.99 0.80
CA SER A 470 -5.45 -24.71 -0.46
C SER A 470 -5.02 -23.91 -1.69
N LEU A 471 -4.73 -22.63 -1.54
CA LEU A 471 -4.54 -21.74 -2.69
C LEU A 471 -3.04 -21.53 -3.01
N PRO A 472 -2.56 -22.08 -4.14
CA PRO A 472 -1.23 -21.77 -4.64
C PRO A 472 -1.21 -20.35 -5.21
N ARG A 473 -0.21 -19.55 -4.82
CA ARG A 473 0.06 -18.22 -5.37
C ARG A 473 -1.19 -17.32 -5.39
N ARG A 474 -1.52 -16.67 -4.32
CA ARG A 474 -2.66 -15.77 -4.32
C ARG A 474 -2.31 -14.36 -3.89
N SER A 475 -2.58 -13.40 -4.78
CA SER A 475 -2.80 -12.03 -4.40
C SER A 475 -4.25 -11.91 -3.93
N LEU A 476 -4.48 -11.56 -2.67
CA LEU A 476 -5.80 -11.19 -2.18
C LEU A 476 -6.20 -9.86 -2.80
N ALA A 477 -7.46 -9.73 -3.23
CA ALA A 477 -8.00 -8.45 -3.66
C ALA A 477 -9.41 -8.27 -3.12
N ALA A 478 -9.75 -7.07 -2.67
CA ALA A 478 -11.15 -6.83 -2.31
C ALA A 478 -12.06 -7.07 -3.52
N ILE A 479 -11.63 -6.59 -4.71
CA ILE A 479 -12.33 -6.83 -5.97
C ILE A 479 -11.31 -7.25 -7.05
N TYR A 480 -11.46 -8.44 -7.62
CA TYR A 480 -10.73 -8.87 -8.83
C TYR A 480 -11.69 -9.09 -10.00
N ILE A 481 -11.47 -8.33 -11.08
CA ILE A 481 -12.44 -8.26 -12.19
C ILE A 481 -12.07 -9.09 -13.44
N GLY A 482 -10.95 -9.81 -13.44
CA GLY A 482 -10.52 -10.57 -14.61
C GLY A 482 -10.10 -9.68 -15.79
N THR A 483 -10.46 -10.05 -17.02
CA THR A 483 -10.04 -9.36 -18.25
C THR A 483 -11.21 -8.79 -19.04
N ASN A 484 -10.97 -7.74 -19.85
CA ASN A 484 -11.99 -7.06 -20.68
C ASN A 484 -13.25 -6.68 -19.87
N SER A 485 -13.07 -6.25 -18.64
CA SER A 485 -14.10 -6.07 -17.62
C SER A 485 -14.14 -4.63 -17.14
N ALA A 486 -15.17 -4.27 -16.37
CA ALA A 486 -15.31 -2.93 -15.82
C ALA A 486 -15.55 -2.95 -14.31
N ALA A 487 -14.85 -2.09 -13.57
CA ALA A 487 -15.15 -1.74 -12.19
C ALA A 487 -15.46 -0.25 -12.09
N SER A 488 -16.68 0.11 -11.70
CA SER A 488 -17.09 1.51 -11.68
C SER A 488 -17.94 1.89 -10.47
N GLY A 489 -17.64 3.04 -9.86
CA GLY A 489 -18.44 3.60 -8.77
C GLY A 489 -18.45 2.74 -7.50
N ASN A 490 -17.54 1.78 -7.35
CA ASN A 490 -17.45 0.97 -6.14
C ASN A 490 -16.79 1.75 -5.01
N THR A 491 -17.14 1.40 -3.79
CA THR A 491 -16.52 1.89 -2.56
C THR A 491 -15.86 0.71 -1.85
N VAL A 492 -14.53 0.76 -1.70
CA VAL A 492 -13.74 -0.25 -0.98
C VAL A 492 -13.12 0.38 0.26
N ILE A 493 -13.34 -0.22 1.41
CA ILE A 493 -12.84 0.27 2.69
C ILE A 493 -12.15 -0.88 3.41
N ASN A 494 -10.87 -0.66 3.75
CA ASN A 494 -10.06 -1.60 4.51
C ASN A 494 -9.91 -2.96 3.80
N ALA A 495 -9.02 -2.99 2.81
CA ALA A 495 -8.60 -4.22 2.13
C ALA A 495 -7.27 -4.73 2.72
N GLY A 496 -7.20 -6.01 3.04
CA GLY A 496 -6.00 -6.62 3.61
C GLY A 496 -4.80 -6.58 2.66
N TYR A 497 -5.06 -6.60 1.35
CA TYR A 497 -4.04 -6.48 0.32
C TYR A 497 -4.51 -5.50 -0.77
N ILE A 498 -4.77 -5.93 -2.00
CA ILE A 498 -5.13 -5.06 -3.12
C ILE A 498 -6.59 -4.58 -3.00
N GLY A 499 -6.85 -3.30 -3.29
CA GLY A 499 -8.21 -2.77 -3.36
C GLY A 499 -8.99 -3.28 -4.57
N ILE A 500 -8.55 -2.91 -5.78
CA ILE A 500 -9.12 -3.40 -7.06
C ILE A 500 -7.99 -3.95 -7.94
N LEU A 501 -8.10 -5.21 -8.32
CA LEU A 501 -7.17 -5.91 -9.22
C LEU A 501 -7.83 -6.13 -10.59
N GLY A 502 -7.14 -5.74 -11.64
CA GLY A 502 -7.58 -5.95 -13.02
C GLY A 502 -6.52 -6.63 -13.88
N GLY A 503 -6.95 -7.48 -14.82
CA GLY A 503 -6.13 -7.99 -15.90
C GLY A 503 -6.12 -7.02 -17.11
N ALA A 504 -5.97 -7.52 -18.33
CA ALA A 504 -5.90 -6.73 -19.54
C ALA A 504 -7.29 -6.23 -20.03
N GLY A 505 -7.30 -5.09 -20.71
CA GLY A 505 -8.46 -4.54 -21.40
C GLY A 505 -9.56 -3.98 -20.49
N ASN A 506 -9.23 -3.64 -19.26
CA ASN A 506 -10.21 -3.23 -18.26
C ASN A 506 -10.46 -1.72 -18.25
N VAL A 507 -11.65 -1.36 -17.76
CA VAL A 507 -12.01 0.02 -17.40
C VAL A 507 -12.24 0.07 -15.89
N ILE A 508 -11.40 0.81 -15.16
CA ILE A 508 -11.50 1.00 -13.71
C ILE A 508 -11.71 2.49 -13.46
N GLU A 509 -12.94 2.88 -13.11
CA GLU A 509 -13.30 4.29 -13.07
C GLU A 509 -14.25 4.65 -11.92
N ASP A 510 -14.14 5.89 -11.46
CA ASP A 510 -15.05 6.47 -10.47
C ASP A 510 -15.13 5.67 -9.15
N ASN A 511 -14.13 4.82 -8.83
CA ASN A 511 -14.09 4.07 -7.59
C ASN A 511 -13.47 4.90 -6.46
N PHE A 512 -13.88 4.60 -5.24
CA PHE A 512 -13.29 5.10 -4.02
C PHE A 512 -12.67 3.95 -3.23
N ILE A 513 -11.38 4.04 -2.92
CA ILE A 513 -10.63 3.03 -2.14
C ILE A 513 -9.98 3.73 -0.94
N TYR A 514 -10.20 3.20 0.26
CA TYR A 514 -9.60 3.67 1.50
C TYR A 514 -8.99 2.51 2.29
N GLY A 515 -7.70 2.62 2.65
CA GLY A 515 -7.05 1.64 3.52
C GLY A 515 -6.75 0.31 2.83
N ALA A 516 -6.20 0.32 1.63
CA ALA A 516 -5.65 -0.89 1.01
C ALA A 516 -4.29 -1.25 1.63
N CYS A 517 -3.90 -2.53 1.51
CA CYS A 517 -2.62 -3.07 1.97
C CYS A 517 -2.48 -3.19 3.50
N SER A 518 -3.59 -3.27 4.23
CA SER A 518 -3.59 -3.21 5.69
C SER A 518 -2.98 -4.45 6.39
N VAL A 519 -2.78 -5.57 5.69
CA VAL A 519 -2.20 -6.83 6.23
C VAL A 519 -0.91 -7.24 5.52
N GLN A 520 -0.81 -6.95 4.23
CA GLN A 520 0.35 -7.28 3.40
C GLN A 520 0.99 -6.00 2.85
N ASP A 521 2.11 -6.16 2.14
CA ASP A 521 2.88 -5.08 1.54
C ASP A 521 3.14 -5.38 0.06
N ASP A 522 3.80 -4.46 -0.67
CA ASP A 522 4.03 -4.58 -2.12
C ASP A 522 2.71 -4.79 -2.88
N CYS A 523 1.86 -3.79 -2.82
CA CYS A 523 0.47 -3.85 -3.24
C CYS A 523 -0.02 -2.49 -3.73
N GLY A 524 -1.27 -2.42 -4.17
CA GLY A 524 -1.87 -1.17 -4.62
C GLY A 524 -3.34 -1.02 -4.24
N GLY A 525 -3.78 0.23 -4.08
CA GLY A 525 -5.22 0.52 -4.06
C GLY A 525 -5.88 0.05 -5.36
N ILE A 526 -5.24 0.33 -6.50
CA ILE A 526 -5.56 -0.26 -7.81
C ILE A 526 -4.30 -0.91 -8.36
N TYR A 527 -4.42 -2.12 -8.88
CA TYR A 527 -3.30 -2.91 -9.39
C TYR A 527 -3.65 -3.54 -10.74
N THR A 528 -2.72 -3.45 -11.68
CA THR A 528 -2.80 -4.11 -12.99
C THR A 528 -1.40 -4.31 -13.56
N GLY A 529 -1.24 -5.21 -14.51
CA GLY A 529 0.02 -5.49 -15.20
C GLY A 529 -0.19 -6.36 -16.43
N GLY A 530 0.91 -6.79 -17.03
CA GLY A 530 0.92 -7.67 -18.19
C GLY A 530 0.98 -6.98 -19.54
N ALA A 531 1.58 -7.67 -20.53
CA ALA A 531 1.75 -7.18 -21.88
C ALA A 531 0.41 -6.97 -22.61
N ASN A 532 0.38 -5.99 -23.53
CA ASN A 532 -0.81 -5.60 -24.29
C ASN A 532 -2.05 -5.34 -23.40
N ASN A 533 -1.82 -4.79 -22.22
CA ASN A 533 -2.85 -4.60 -21.21
C ASN A 533 -3.94 -3.64 -21.67
N ASN A 534 -3.58 -2.46 -22.19
CA ASN A 534 -4.48 -1.44 -22.72
C ASN A 534 -5.63 -1.01 -21.79
N SER A 535 -5.49 -1.20 -20.47
CA SER A 535 -6.51 -0.81 -19.50
C SER A 535 -6.59 0.69 -19.31
N GLN A 536 -7.76 1.17 -18.88
CA GLN A 536 -8.02 2.56 -18.51
C GLN A 536 -8.35 2.65 -17.03
N ILE A 537 -7.56 3.42 -16.30
CA ILE A 537 -7.73 3.70 -14.87
C ILE A 537 -7.98 5.20 -14.73
N ARG A 538 -9.21 5.60 -14.43
CA ARG A 538 -9.56 7.03 -14.48
C ARG A 538 -10.56 7.47 -13.42
N ARG A 539 -10.40 8.71 -12.94
CA ARG A 539 -11.28 9.36 -11.95
C ARG A 539 -11.49 8.56 -10.67
N ASN A 540 -10.54 7.68 -10.32
CA ASN A 540 -10.58 6.99 -9.05
C ASN A 540 -9.99 7.86 -7.94
N THR A 541 -10.44 7.62 -6.71
CA THR A 541 -9.86 8.21 -5.51
C THR A 541 -9.33 7.11 -4.61
N VAL A 542 -8.01 7.09 -4.39
CA VAL A 542 -7.32 6.15 -3.51
C VAL A 542 -6.73 6.92 -2.34
N VAL A 543 -7.06 6.51 -1.13
CA VAL A 543 -6.63 7.18 0.10
C VAL A 543 -6.06 6.13 1.07
N HIS A 544 -4.92 6.44 1.67
CA HIS A 544 -4.33 5.66 2.77
C HIS A 544 -3.99 4.21 2.38
N SER A 545 -3.33 4.04 1.23
CA SER A 545 -2.79 2.75 0.78
C SER A 545 -1.42 2.55 1.44
N ARG A 546 -1.36 1.74 2.50
CA ARG A 546 -0.16 1.61 3.32
C ARG A 546 0.16 0.16 3.63
N GLY A 547 1.40 -0.23 3.39
CA GLY A 547 1.85 -1.59 3.60
C GLY A 547 2.00 -1.97 5.08
N ALA A 548 1.88 -3.26 5.37
CA ALA A 548 1.99 -3.82 6.71
C ALA A 548 3.37 -4.44 6.97
N LEU A 549 3.95 -4.10 8.11
CA LEU A 549 5.28 -4.56 8.52
C LEU A 549 5.28 -5.85 9.32
N ALA A 550 4.14 -6.28 9.88
CA ALA A 550 4.07 -7.46 10.74
C ALA A 550 4.62 -8.71 10.04
N GLY A 551 5.56 -9.40 10.67
CA GLY A 551 6.23 -10.56 10.09
C GLY A 551 7.30 -10.29 9.02
N GLN A 552 7.63 -9.02 8.75
CA GLN A 552 8.82 -8.69 7.94
C GLN A 552 10.10 -8.69 8.81
N PRO A 553 11.27 -9.00 8.24
CA PRO A 553 12.54 -8.92 8.96
C PRO A 553 12.79 -7.54 9.54
N LEU A 554 13.15 -7.44 10.82
CA LEU A 554 13.36 -6.16 11.52
C LEU A 554 14.39 -5.26 10.84
N ALA A 555 15.44 -5.85 10.27
CA ALA A 555 16.50 -5.13 9.57
C ALA A 555 16.09 -4.56 8.20
N GLN A 556 14.97 -5.00 7.65
CA GLN A 556 14.49 -4.64 6.30
C GLN A 556 13.15 -3.90 6.34
N ARG A 557 12.74 -3.38 7.49
CA ARG A 557 11.45 -2.74 7.65
C ARG A 557 11.31 -1.48 6.81
N GLY A 558 10.40 -1.52 5.90
CA GLY A 558 9.93 -0.43 5.09
C GLY A 558 8.70 -0.89 4.33
N THR A 559 7.72 -0.01 4.20
CA THR A 559 6.50 -0.33 3.45
C THR A 559 6.59 0.20 2.03
N SER A 560 5.99 -0.53 1.08
CA SER A 560 5.89 -0.19 -0.32
C SER A 560 4.49 -0.50 -0.84
N ALA A 561 3.52 0.28 -0.40
CA ALA A 561 2.15 0.22 -0.89
C ALA A 561 1.87 1.40 -1.82
N GLN A 562 1.31 1.09 -2.96
CA GLN A 562 1.06 2.05 -4.02
C GLN A 562 -0.39 2.54 -3.98
N GLY A 563 -0.64 3.76 -4.40
CA GLY A 563 -2.01 4.15 -4.72
C GLY A 563 -2.51 3.44 -5.97
N ILE A 564 -1.76 3.56 -7.06
CA ILE A 564 -1.99 2.86 -8.33
C ILE A 564 -0.69 2.16 -8.74
N TYR A 565 -0.77 0.88 -9.02
CA TYR A 565 0.36 0.03 -9.36
C TYR A 565 0.20 -0.57 -10.75
N ILE A 566 1.05 -0.14 -11.68
CA ILE A 566 1.27 -0.80 -12.97
C ILE A 566 2.49 -1.69 -12.78
N ASP A 567 2.27 -3.00 -12.68
CA ASP A 567 3.33 -3.98 -12.45
C ASP A 567 3.81 -4.62 -13.75
N ASP A 568 4.73 -5.54 -13.62
CA ASP A 568 5.48 -6.22 -14.67
C ASP A 568 4.74 -6.35 -16.00
N ASP A 569 5.43 -5.99 -17.09
CA ASP A 569 4.92 -6.02 -18.46
C ASP A 569 3.74 -5.07 -18.72
N GLY A 570 3.37 -4.20 -17.79
CA GLY A 570 2.24 -3.27 -17.95
C GLY A 570 2.42 -2.37 -19.17
N GLU A 571 1.60 -2.57 -20.20
CA GLU A 571 1.76 -1.92 -21.49
C GLU A 571 0.47 -1.27 -22.00
N GLY A 572 0.61 -0.04 -22.51
CA GLY A 572 -0.48 0.69 -23.15
C GLY A 572 -1.57 1.17 -22.18
N ILE A 573 -1.28 1.18 -20.87
CA ILE A 573 -2.25 1.54 -19.83
C ILE A 573 -2.36 3.06 -19.75
N THR A 574 -3.60 3.55 -19.62
CA THR A 574 -3.89 4.96 -19.39
C THR A 574 -4.34 5.16 -17.94
N VAL A 575 -3.62 6.00 -17.19
CA VAL A 575 -3.93 6.41 -15.82
C VAL A 575 -4.22 7.91 -15.83
N GLU A 576 -5.49 8.30 -15.77
CA GLU A 576 -5.86 9.70 -15.96
C GLU A 576 -6.87 10.20 -14.92
N ASP A 577 -6.71 11.46 -14.51
CA ASP A 577 -7.60 12.19 -13.61
C ASP A 577 -7.86 11.51 -12.26
N ASN A 578 -7.01 10.55 -11.85
CA ASN A 578 -7.12 9.91 -10.56
C ASN A 578 -6.59 10.82 -9.44
N THR A 579 -7.04 10.53 -8.24
CA THR A 579 -6.54 11.13 -7.00
C THR A 579 -5.89 10.03 -6.15
N VAL A 580 -4.64 10.26 -5.70
CA VAL A 580 -3.98 9.38 -4.73
C VAL A 580 -3.46 10.21 -3.56
N ILE A 581 -3.88 9.86 -2.36
CA ILE A 581 -3.56 10.60 -1.15
C ILE A 581 -3.05 9.64 -0.08
N ASP A 582 -1.93 10.01 0.58
CA ASP A 582 -1.44 9.32 1.78
C ASP A 582 -1.12 7.83 1.57
N ALA A 583 -0.65 7.44 0.39
CA ALA A 583 -0.05 6.13 0.13
C ALA A 583 1.43 6.12 0.52
N ASP A 584 2.09 4.96 0.50
CA ASP A 584 3.56 4.93 0.59
C ASP A 584 4.16 5.54 -0.68
N ASN A 585 3.69 5.13 -1.87
CA ASN A 585 3.94 5.81 -3.14
C ASN A 585 2.63 6.11 -3.87
N GLY A 586 2.59 7.17 -4.66
CA GLY A 586 1.40 7.56 -5.39
C GLY A 586 1.09 6.60 -6.55
N ILE A 587 1.79 6.72 -7.66
CA ILE A 587 1.69 5.83 -8.83
C ILE A 587 3.05 5.16 -9.02
N LEU A 588 3.07 3.83 -9.12
CA LEU A 588 4.25 3.06 -9.53
C LEU A 588 4.04 2.49 -10.93
N ILE A 589 5.03 2.70 -11.79
CA ILE A 589 5.21 1.93 -13.03
C ILE A 589 6.45 1.06 -12.81
N HIS A 590 6.23 -0.26 -12.69
CA HIS A 590 7.27 -1.26 -12.53
C HIS A 590 7.42 -2.03 -13.84
N ASN A 591 8.60 -1.94 -14.47
CA ASN A 591 8.89 -2.61 -15.73
C ASN A 591 7.83 -2.44 -16.83
N GLY A 592 7.22 -1.24 -16.93
CA GLY A 592 6.08 -0.98 -17.81
C GLY A 592 6.41 -0.01 -18.96
N ALA A 593 5.83 -0.24 -20.15
CA ALA A 593 6.11 0.51 -21.37
C ALA A 593 4.86 1.16 -21.98
N ARG A 594 5.07 2.27 -22.68
CA ARG A 594 4.02 2.95 -23.49
C ARG A 594 2.76 3.31 -22.70
N ASN A 595 2.90 3.53 -21.38
CA ASN A 595 1.80 3.94 -20.53
C ASN A 595 1.63 5.46 -20.54
N THR A 596 0.41 5.93 -20.32
CA THR A 596 0.09 7.35 -20.21
C THR A 596 -0.42 7.65 -18.81
N VAL A 597 0.28 8.53 -18.07
CA VAL A 597 -0.08 9.00 -16.74
C VAL A 597 -0.31 10.50 -16.82
N ARG A 598 -1.58 10.93 -16.80
CA ARG A 598 -1.91 12.35 -17.03
C ARG A 598 -3.04 12.86 -16.14
N GLY A 599 -2.98 14.15 -15.81
CA GLY A 599 -4.05 14.85 -15.09
C GLY A 599 -4.28 14.35 -13.65
N ASN A 600 -3.42 13.45 -13.13
CA ASN A 600 -3.61 12.88 -11.80
C ASN A 600 -3.24 13.87 -10.69
N ARG A 601 -3.87 13.73 -9.54
CA ARG A 601 -3.69 14.53 -8.32
C ARG A 601 -3.08 13.66 -7.23
N LEU A 602 -1.79 13.86 -6.95
CA LEU A 602 -1.01 13.05 -6.02
C LEU A 602 -0.62 13.91 -4.83
N TYR A 603 -1.13 13.60 -3.65
CA TYR A 603 -0.98 14.45 -2.47
C TYR A 603 -0.50 13.68 -1.25
N GLY A 604 0.64 14.09 -0.70
CA GLY A 604 1.12 13.62 0.60
C GLY A 604 1.53 12.15 0.65
N ASN A 605 1.83 11.53 -0.48
CA ASN A 605 2.36 10.18 -0.51
C ASN A 605 3.78 10.19 0.07
N ARG A 606 4.14 9.19 0.87
CA ARG A 606 5.26 9.24 1.83
C ARG A 606 6.64 9.25 1.19
N ALA A 607 6.87 8.43 0.16
CA ALA A 607 8.18 8.30 -0.47
C ALA A 607 8.24 9.01 -1.81
N SER A 608 7.27 8.79 -2.70
CA SER A 608 7.23 9.45 -4.00
C SER A 608 5.79 9.67 -4.48
N GLN A 609 5.60 10.68 -5.32
CA GLN A 609 4.31 10.87 -5.97
C GLN A 609 4.20 9.96 -7.20
N ILE A 610 5.27 9.85 -7.98
CA ILE A 610 5.38 8.88 -9.09
C ILE A 610 6.72 8.16 -8.95
N TRP A 611 6.68 6.85 -8.95
CA TRP A 611 7.85 5.98 -8.99
C TRP A 611 7.87 5.22 -10.32
N MET A 612 8.99 5.24 -11.01
CA MET A 612 9.25 4.42 -12.19
C MET A 612 10.45 3.54 -11.89
N GLN A 613 10.23 2.24 -11.86
CA GLN A 613 11.22 1.25 -11.47
C GLN A 613 11.43 0.23 -12.58
N GLU A 614 12.69 0.03 -12.94
CA GLU A 614 13.12 -1.01 -13.86
C GLU A 614 14.18 -1.88 -13.19
N ASP A 615 13.92 -3.14 -13.02
CA ASP A 615 14.76 -4.08 -12.30
C ASP A 615 15.29 -5.26 -13.16
N ALA A 616 15.83 -6.29 -12.50
CA ALA A 616 16.54 -7.37 -13.17
C ALA A 616 15.64 -8.45 -13.81
N ASN A 617 14.34 -8.39 -13.61
CA ASN A 617 13.44 -9.52 -13.92
C ASN A 617 12.92 -9.53 -15.36
N ARG A 618 13.62 -8.87 -16.31
CA ARG A 618 13.05 -8.58 -17.61
C ARG A 618 13.71 -9.31 -18.76
N HIS A 619 12.97 -9.40 -19.86
CA HIS A 619 13.28 -10.19 -21.03
C HIS A 619 14.10 -9.42 -22.08
N ASP A 620 14.01 -8.07 -22.10
CA ASP A 620 14.76 -7.24 -23.04
C ASP A 620 16.12 -6.80 -22.45
N PRO A 621 17.24 -7.18 -23.08
CA PRO A 621 18.56 -6.77 -22.64
C PRO A 621 18.82 -5.25 -22.72
N ASN A 622 17.99 -4.50 -23.45
CA ASN A 622 18.13 -3.04 -23.63
C ASN A 622 17.24 -2.24 -22.66
N GLY A 623 16.46 -2.91 -21.84
CA GLY A 623 15.49 -2.29 -20.94
C GLY A 623 14.07 -2.34 -21.47
N ASP A 624 13.14 -2.42 -20.54
CA ASP A 624 11.72 -2.65 -20.82
C ASP A 624 10.85 -1.43 -20.57
N MET A 625 11.35 -0.46 -19.81
CA MET A 625 10.64 0.76 -19.52
C MET A 625 10.84 1.80 -20.64
N LEU A 626 9.98 1.77 -21.65
CA LEU A 626 10.08 2.57 -22.86
C LEU A 626 8.84 3.43 -23.10
N GLY A 627 9.07 4.69 -23.50
CA GLY A 627 8.07 5.51 -24.15
C GLY A 627 6.82 5.85 -23.33
N ASN A 628 6.92 5.89 -22.01
CA ASN A 628 5.82 6.35 -21.15
C ASN A 628 5.61 7.86 -21.30
N VAL A 629 4.38 8.33 -21.05
CA VAL A 629 4.01 9.76 -21.10
C VAL A 629 3.52 10.17 -19.73
N ILE A 630 4.21 11.11 -19.08
CA ILE A 630 3.91 11.61 -17.74
C ILE A 630 3.62 13.10 -17.84
N GLU A 631 2.35 13.49 -17.92
CA GLU A 631 2.02 14.89 -18.23
C GLU A 631 0.84 15.44 -17.41
N ALA A 632 0.88 16.75 -17.18
CA ALA A 632 -0.18 17.53 -16.55
C ALA A 632 -0.64 17.01 -15.18
N ASN A 633 0.22 16.28 -14.46
CA ASN A 633 -0.09 15.80 -13.11
C ASN A 633 0.20 16.88 -12.06
N GLN A 634 -0.53 16.84 -10.95
CA GLN A 634 -0.29 17.64 -9.76
C GLN A 634 0.40 16.78 -8.71
N LEU A 635 1.61 17.13 -8.33
CA LEU A 635 2.49 16.36 -7.47
C LEU A 635 2.79 17.17 -6.20
N ALA A 636 2.08 16.89 -5.11
CA ALA A 636 2.22 17.65 -3.88
C ALA A 636 2.83 16.80 -2.76
N THR A 637 4.04 17.13 -2.34
CA THR A 637 4.71 16.52 -1.19
C THR A 637 4.35 17.25 0.10
N VAL A 638 4.23 16.50 1.19
CA VAL A 638 4.02 17.05 2.54
C VAL A 638 5.09 16.58 3.52
N SER A 639 5.82 15.55 3.16
CA SER A 639 6.98 15.05 3.89
C SER A 639 8.26 15.60 3.27
N PRO A 640 9.22 16.05 4.07
CA PRO A 640 10.48 16.59 3.55
C PRO A 640 11.34 15.55 2.77
N ARG A 641 11.06 14.28 2.94
CA ARG A 641 11.76 13.18 2.22
C ARG A 641 11.01 12.66 1.01
N ALA A 642 9.76 13.06 0.86
CA ALA A 642 8.96 12.66 -0.29
C ALA A 642 9.44 13.36 -1.56
N LEU A 643 9.38 12.65 -2.68
CA LEU A 643 9.80 13.12 -4.00
C LEU A 643 8.59 13.29 -4.93
N GLY A 644 8.67 14.22 -5.85
CA GLY A 644 7.77 14.25 -6.99
C GLY A 644 7.98 13.00 -7.86
N TYR A 645 9.24 12.75 -8.25
CA TYR A 645 9.63 11.56 -9.02
C TYR A 645 10.72 10.75 -8.33
N LEU A 646 10.55 9.43 -8.33
CA LEU A 646 11.60 8.45 -8.05
C LEU A 646 11.81 7.61 -9.32
N LEU A 647 13.02 7.64 -9.89
CA LEU A 647 13.36 6.92 -11.11
C LEU A 647 14.49 5.94 -10.80
N THR A 648 14.27 4.66 -10.97
CA THR A 648 15.26 3.63 -10.64
C THR A 648 15.43 2.65 -11.79
N THR A 649 16.68 2.38 -12.19
CA THR A 649 17.00 1.38 -13.20
C THR A 649 18.31 0.68 -12.89
N ARG A 650 18.45 -0.56 -13.30
CA ARG A 650 19.71 -1.31 -13.32
C ARG A 650 20.62 -0.93 -14.48
N PHE A 651 20.12 -0.26 -15.48
CA PHE A 651 20.89 0.21 -16.64
C PHE A 651 21.60 1.54 -16.35
N ALA A 652 22.41 2.00 -17.28
CA ALA A 652 23.20 3.21 -17.08
C ALA A 652 22.38 4.52 -17.12
N SER A 653 21.16 4.46 -17.63
CA SER A 653 20.35 5.66 -17.90
C SER A 653 18.86 5.36 -17.82
N THR A 654 18.08 6.31 -17.31
CA THR A 654 16.61 6.31 -17.35
C THR A 654 16.04 7.06 -18.56
N ALA A 655 16.88 7.48 -19.52
CA ALA A 655 16.47 8.33 -20.65
C ALA A 655 15.35 7.74 -21.52
N ALA A 656 15.30 6.40 -21.61
CA ALA A 656 14.26 5.70 -22.38
C ALA A 656 12.89 5.64 -21.68
N PHE A 657 12.80 5.97 -20.40
CA PHE A 657 11.57 5.85 -19.60
C PHE A 657 10.39 6.58 -20.21
N GLY A 658 10.62 7.71 -20.88
CA GLY A 658 9.54 8.38 -21.59
C GLY A 658 9.68 9.90 -21.63
N ARG A 659 8.53 10.57 -21.77
CA ARG A 659 8.40 12.02 -21.83
C ARG A 659 7.65 12.55 -20.61
N PHE A 660 8.18 13.64 -20.06
CA PHE A 660 7.58 14.35 -18.93
C PHE A 660 7.24 15.78 -19.38
N ASP A 661 6.05 16.27 -19.05
CA ASP A 661 5.67 17.65 -19.43
C ASP A 661 4.50 18.18 -18.59
N LYS A 662 4.41 19.51 -18.47
CA LYS A 662 3.26 20.22 -17.85
C LYS A 662 2.89 19.78 -16.45
N ASN A 663 3.78 19.09 -15.72
CA ASN A 663 3.50 18.66 -14.35
C ASN A 663 3.67 19.85 -13.40
N ARG A 664 2.81 19.91 -12.37
CA ARG A 664 2.84 20.95 -11.34
C ARG A 664 3.28 20.34 -10.03
N PHE A 665 4.23 21.00 -9.38
CA PHE A 665 4.79 20.53 -8.12
C PHE A 665 4.41 21.49 -6.99
N PHE A 666 4.08 20.93 -5.84
CA PHE A 666 4.16 21.60 -4.56
C PHE A 666 5.18 20.87 -3.69
N ASP A 667 6.23 21.55 -3.25
CA ASP A 667 7.15 21.01 -2.28
C ASP A 667 7.17 21.92 -1.05
N ARG A 668 7.04 21.30 0.11
CA ARG A 668 6.87 22.01 1.37
C ARG A 668 8.12 22.80 1.79
N ALA A 669 9.32 22.26 1.53
CA ALA A 669 10.52 22.80 2.13
C ALA A 669 11.78 22.59 1.29
N SER A 670 11.67 22.07 0.09
CA SER A 670 12.79 21.74 -0.78
C SER A 670 12.42 21.99 -2.24
N ALA A 671 13.37 22.44 -3.01
CA ALA A 671 13.23 22.51 -4.46
C ALA A 671 13.56 21.16 -5.13
N THR A 672 13.89 20.11 -4.36
CA THR A 672 14.23 18.79 -4.91
C THR A 672 12.97 18.07 -5.36
N VAL A 673 12.80 17.91 -6.64
CA VAL A 673 11.59 17.30 -7.23
C VAL A 673 11.78 15.85 -7.65
N ALA A 674 13.02 15.40 -7.90
CA ALA A 674 13.28 14.07 -8.40
C ALA A 674 14.55 13.45 -7.80
N TYR A 675 14.59 12.11 -7.76
CA TYR A 675 15.78 11.32 -7.53
C TYR A 675 15.87 10.25 -8.62
N GLY A 676 17.03 10.19 -9.30
CA GLY A 676 17.35 9.17 -10.28
C GLY A 676 18.45 8.25 -9.75
N SER A 677 18.27 6.94 -9.91
CA SER A 677 19.26 5.92 -9.59
C SER A 677 19.42 4.97 -10.77
N SER A 678 20.69 4.71 -11.13
CA SER A 678 21.07 3.83 -12.24
C SER A 678 22.34 3.08 -11.88
N SER A 679 22.81 2.17 -12.75
CA SER A 679 24.11 1.53 -12.56
C SER A 679 25.27 2.51 -12.60
N ALA A 680 25.10 3.69 -13.17
CA ALA A 680 26.09 4.76 -13.19
C ALA A 680 26.09 5.60 -11.89
N GLY A 681 25.20 5.33 -10.95
CA GLY A 681 25.04 6.03 -9.68
C GLY A 681 23.67 6.68 -9.50
N GLY A 682 23.46 7.28 -8.31
CA GLY A 682 22.21 7.94 -7.96
C GLY A 682 22.40 9.43 -7.67
N ARG A 683 21.40 10.25 -8.00
CA ARG A 683 21.42 11.67 -7.65
C ARG A 683 20.04 12.29 -7.52
N ALA A 684 19.96 13.33 -6.68
CA ALA A 684 18.78 14.17 -6.55
C ALA A 684 18.82 15.37 -7.52
N TYR A 685 17.66 15.85 -7.91
CA TYR A 685 17.48 16.97 -8.81
C TYR A 685 16.54 18.00 -8.19
N THR A 686 17.00 19.23 -8.10
CA THR A 686 16.10 20.37 -7.88
C THR A 686 15.23 20.59 -9.13
N PHE A 687 14.19 21.42 -9.02
CA PHE A 687 13.30 21.74 -10.13
C PHE A 687 14.08 22.34 -11.32
N GLY A 688 14.94 23.32 -11.10
CA GLY A 688 15.78 23.89 -12.16
C GLY A 688 16.74 22.89 -12.79
N GLN A 689 17.38 22.03 -11.95
CA GLN A 689 18.24 20.96 -12.45
C GLN A 689 17.49 19.90 -13.25
N TRP A 690 16.27 19.54 -12.83
CA TRP A 690 15.42 18.62 -13.57
C TRP A 690 15.12 19.18 -14.95
N ARG A 691 14.63 20.40 -15.06
CA ARG A 691 14.36 21.08 -16.32
C ARG A 691 15.60 21.17 -17.23
N GLY A 692 16.75 21.55 -16.69
CA GLY A 692 18.01 21.67 -17.44
C GLY A 692 18.72 20.35 -17.74
N SER A 693 18.26 19.22 -17.12
CA SER A 693 18.94 17.92 -17.23
C SER A 693 18.22 16.92 -18.11
N THR A 694 16.99 17.18 -18.48
CA THR A 694 16.16 16.34 -19.36
C THR A 694 16.30 16.75 -20.83
N GLY A 695 15.87 15.91 -21.75
CA GLY A 695 15.92 16.15 -23.19
C GLY A 695 17.02 15.40 -23.92
N ALA A 696 17.26 15.76 -25.15
CA ALA A 696 18.19 15.06 -26.05
C ALA A 696 19.61 15.02 -25.50
N GLY A 697 20.20 13.83 -25.43
CA GLY A 697 21.54 13.59 -24.89
C GLY A 697 21.62 13.54 -23.35
N SER A 698 20.49 13.68 -22.65
CA SER A 698 20.42 13.49 -21.20
C SER A 698 20.44 12.00 -20.83
N THR A 699 20.86 11.70 -19.60
CA THR A 699 20.66 10.37 -18.96
C THR A 699 19.31 10.25 -18.25
N LEU A 700 18.46 11.29 -18.30
CA LEU A 700 17.11 11.35 -17.77
C LEU A 700 16.08 11.27 -18.89
N PRO A 701 14.81 10.97 -18.59
CA PRO A 701 13.74 10.99 -19.57
C PRO A 701 13.64 12.32 -20.31
N THR A 702 13.10 12.28 -21.53
CA THR A 702 12.90 13.50 -22.33
C THR A 702 11.84 14.39 -21.66
N ASP A 703 12.17 15.67 -21.54
CA ASP A 703 11.28 16.74 -21.15
C ASP A 703 11.24 17.77 -22.28
N THR A 704 10.14 18.43 -22.49
CA THR A 704 10.04 19.55 -23.44
C THR A 704 10.57 20.85 -22.84
N LEU A 705 11.69 20.77 -22.12
CA LEU A 705 12.35 21.85 -21.37
C LEU A 705 11.46 22.46 -20.30
N GLY A 706 10.59 21.62 -19.71
CA GLY A 706 9.69 22.01 -18.63
C GLY A 706 8.57 22.96 -19.06
N THR A 707 8.19 22.96 -20.33
CA THR A 707 7.08 23.76 -20.84
C THR A 707 5.81 23.50 -20.01
N GLY A 708 5.28 24.54 -19.38
CA GLY A 708 4.13 24.44 -18.48
C GLY A 708 4.38 23.78 -17.13
N MET A 709 5.60 23.32 -16.83
CA MET A 709 5.98 22.88 -15.48
C MET A 709 6.09 24.06 -14.54
N SER A 710 5.69 23.86 -13.29
CA SER A 710 5.82 24.87 -12.23
C SER A 710 6.09 24.24 -10.87
N LEU A 711 6.84 24.95 -10.02
CA LEU A 711 7.06 24.61 -8.62
C LEU A 711 6.39 25.66 -7.73
N ARG A 712 5.67 25.23 -6.69
CA ARG A 712 5.01 26.08 -5.71
C ARG A 712 5.37 25.64 -4.29
N GLY A 713 5.13 26.52 -3.31
CA GLY A 713 5.43 26.22 -1.89
C GLY A 713 6.89 26.25 -1.53
N TYR A 714 7.75 26.72 -2.44
CA TYR A 714 9.19 26.86 -2.19
C TYR A 714 9.45 27.72 -0.96
N THR A 715 10.40 27.28 -0.12
CA THR A 715 10.59 27.84 1.23
C THR A 715 11.28 29.21 1.19
N ASN A 716 10.53 30.26 1.47
CA ASN A 716 11.10 31.54 1.93
C ASN A 716 11.48 31.42 3.39
N TYR A 717 12.56 32.08 3.77
CA TYR A 717 13.03 32.08 5.16
C TYR A 717 13.73 33.39 5.53
N SER A 718 13.69 33.73 6.81
CA SER A 718 14.56 34.72 7.40
C SER A 718 15.72 34.06 8.14
N VAL A 719 16.91 34.66 8.07
CA VAL A 719 18.06 34.21 8.88
C VAL A 719 17.86 34.67 10.33
N SER A 720 17.95 33.70 11.27
CA SER A 720 17.68 33.94 12.68
C SER A 720 18.88 33.74 13.61
N GLY A 721 20.11 33.70 13.06
CA GLY A 721 21.33 33.48 13.84
C GLY A 721 22.61 33.65 13.01
N THR A 722 23.73 33.36 13.62
CA THR A 722 25.07 33.43 13.02
C THR A 722 25.51 32.09 12.50
N ASN A 723 26.56 32.07 11.65
CA ASN A 723 27.18 30.84 11.15
C ASN A 723 27.69 29.98 12.30
N LEU A 724 27.25 28.71 12.31
CA LEU A 724 27.64 27.72 13.32
C LEU A 724 28.94 26.99 12.97
N VAL A 725 29.40 27.03 11.73
CA VAL A 725 30.64 26.37 11.29
C VAL A 725 31.84 27.29 11.63
N ALA A 726 32.66 26.81 12.54
CA ALA A 726 33.91 27.49 12.87
C ALA A 726 34.89 27.44 11.70
N ASN A 727 35.83 28.38 11.62
CA ASN A 727 36.86 28.46 10.61
C ASN A 727 36.34 28.29 9.16
N SER A 728 35.15 28.81 8.89
CA SER A 728 34.52 28.74 7.58
C SER A 728 35.18 29.59 6.50
N ALA A 729 35.79 30.72 6.91
CA ALA A 729 36.49 31.65 6.05
C ALA A 729 37.91 31.19 5.72
N LEU A 730 38.44 30.17 6.41
CA LEU A 730 39.79 29.61 6.20
C LEU A 730 40.92 30.68 6.23
N SER A 731 40.78 31.73 7.03
CA SER A 731 41.61 32.91 6.97
C SER A 731 43.07 32.64 7.38
N SER A 732 43.30 31.74 8.35
CA SER A 732 44.64 31.41 8.86
C SER A 732 45.10 29.98 8.51
N ASP A 733 44.22 29.00 8.67
CA ASP A 733 44.55 27.56 8.57
C ASP A 733 43.32 26.73 8.15
N SER A 734 43.46 25.41 8.21
CA SER A 734 42.38 24.42 7.99
C SER A 734 41.99 23.70 9.28
N ALA A 735 42.20 24.32 10.44
CA ALA A 735 41.91 23.68 11.72
C ALA A 735 40.44 23.27 11.85
N GLY A 736 40.20 22.05 12.33
CA GLY A 736 38.88 21.44 12.49
C GLY A 736 38.35 20.75 11.24
N TRP A 737 38.93 20.97 10.05
CA TRP A 737 38.57 20.21 8.86
C TRP A 737 39.33 18.88 8.82
N ASN A 738 38.62 17.81 8.46
CA ASN A 738 39.17 16.44 8.43
C ASN A 738 38.82 15.75 7.14
N THR A 739 39.65 14.75 6.78
CA THR A 739 39.41 13.87 5.62
C THR A 739 39.42 12.42 6.01
N TRP A 740 38.65 11.61 5.29
CA TRP A 740 38.61 10.16 5.47
C TRP A 740 38.52 9.44 4.14
N ASN A 741 39.23 8.30 4.04
CA ASN A 741 39.14 7.36 2.92
C ASN A 741 39.14 5.93 3.46
N GLN A 742 38.37 5.06 2.86
CA GLN A 742 38.29 3.65 3.27
C GLN A 742 39.58 2.89 3.02
N THR A 743 40.28 3.17 1.91
CA THR A 743 41.54 2.50 1.51
C THR A 743 42.64 3.52 1.32
N ALA A 744 43.87 3.09 1.61
CA ALA A 744 45.05 3.91 1.35
C ALA A 744 45.33 4.05 -0.18
N PRO A 745 46.00 5.14 -0.63
CA PRO A 745 46.49 6.24 0.20
C PRO A 745 45.38 7.16 0.68
N THR A 746 45.61 7.86 1.80
CA THR A 746 44.74 8.95 2.30
C THR A 746 44.72 10.10 1.29
N GLY A 747 43.55 10.76 1.17
CA GLY A 747 43.44 11.92 0.30
C GLY A 747 44.25 13.12 0.78
N GLN A 748 44.48 14.05 -0.10
CA GLN A 748 45.23 15.28 0.17
C GLN A 748 44.32 16.47 0.34
N LEU A 749 44.45 17.19 1.45
CA LEU A 749 43.73 18.42 1.74
C LEU A 749 44.69 19.61 1.70
N ASN A 750 44.47 20.52 0.79
CA ASN A 750 45.28 21.72 0.62
C ASN A 750 44.44 22.97 0.85
N ARG A 751 45.01 23.95 1.53
CA ARG A 751 44.44 25.28 1.64
C ARG A 751 45.14 26.17 0.61
N GLU A 752 44.37 26.82 -0.24
CA GLU A 752 44.92 27.62 -1.35
C GLU A 752 44.03 28.84 -1.64
N ALA A 753 44.60 29.81 -2.37
CA ALA A 753 43.80 30.96 -2.83
C ALA A 753 42.95 30.52 -4.04
N CYS A 754 41.70 31.00 -4.07
CA CYS A 754 40.79 30.74 -5.17
C CYS A 754 39.86 31.94 -5.44
N PRO A 755 39.06 31.94 -6.51
CA PRO A 755 38.14 33.07 -6.82
C PRO A 755 37.18 33.44 -5.68
N ALA A 756 36.82 32.49 -4.85
CA ALA A 756 35.92 32.67 -3.70
C ALA A 756 36.65 33.11 -2.41
N GLY A 757 37.96 33.42 -2.49
CA GLY A 757 38.82 33.79 -1.37
C GLY A 757 39.84 32.73 -1.00
N MET A 758 39.93 32.30 0.24
CA MET A 758 40.68 31.12 0.64
C MET A 758 39.80 29.90 0.59
N CYS A 759 40.27 28.82 0.00
CA CYS A 759 39.52 27.58 -0.13
C CYS A 759 40.32 26.33 0.29
N LEU A 760 39.59 25.27 0.54
CA LEU A 760 40.11 23.91 0.70
C LEU A 760 39.93 23.16 -0.62
N ARG A 761 41.05 22.64 -1.13
CA ARG A 761 41.02 21.66 -2.21
C ARG A 761 41.32 20.28 -1.62
N TYR A 762 40.37 19.39 -1.74
CA TYR A 762 40.50 17.99 -1.33
C TYR A 762 40.57 17.09 -2.57
N VAL A 763 41.63 16.26 -2.64
CA VAL A 763 41.79 15.22 -3.64
C VAL A 763 41.63 13.88 -2.93
N ALA A 764 40.63 13.07 -3.32
CA ALA A 764 40.38 11.77 -2.72
C ALA A 764 41.52 10.78 -3.00
N GLY A 765 41.80 9.92 -2.05
CA GLY A 765 42.91 8.94 -2.10
C GLY A 765 42.57 7.69 -2.88
N GLY A 766 42.89 6.51 -2.31
CA GLY A 766 42.70 5.21 -2.92
C GLY A 766 41.25 4.69 -3.02
N SER A 767 40.34 5.34 -2.39
CA SER A 767 38.88 5.06 -2.45
C SER A 767 38.10 6.33 -2.48
N ALA A 768 36.76 6.24 -2.60
CA ALA A 768 35.91 7.41 -2.42
C ALA A 768 36.19 8.09 -1.06
N GLY A 769 36.34 9.40 -1.10
CA GLY A 769 36.75 10.20 0.04
C GLY A 769 35.62 11.01 0.64
N VAL A 770 35.82 11.41 1.90
CA VAL A 770 34.92 12.30 2.66
C VAL A 770 35.73 13.50 3.15
N LEU A 771 35.21 14.69 2.96
CA LEU A 771 35.70 15.93 3.57
C LEU A 771 34.68 16.39 4.63
N SER A 772 35.15 16.47 5.89
CA SER A 772 34.31 16.80 7.04
C SER A 772 34.57 18.21 7.55
N SER A 773 33.53 18.94 7.88
CA SER A 773 33.58 20.30 8.49
C SER A 773 34.02 20.24 9.95
N PRO A 774 34.42 21.39 10.53
CA PRO A 774 34.44 21.58 11.98
C PRO A 774 33.09 21.24 12.62
N ALA A 775 33.15 20.82 13.88
CA ALA A 775 31.99 20.43 14.66
C ALA A 775 31.12 21.62 15.11
N PHE A 776 29.81 21.39 15.24
CA PHE A 776 28.85 22.40 15.71
C PHE A 776 27.70 21.75 16.48
N ALA A 777 26.83 22.56 17.08
CA ALA A 777 25.62 22.12 17.78
C ALA A 777 24.37 22.33 16.93
N LEU A 778 23.37 21.47 17.10
CA LEU A 778 22.05 21.54 16.48
C LEU A 778 20.93 21.36 17.52
N GLN A 779 19.78 21.96 17.29
CA GLN A 779 18.56 21.78 18.08
C GLN A 779 17.48 21.07 17.29
N LYS A 780 16.92 19.99 17.83
CA LYS A 780 15.80 19.25 17.23
C LYS A 780 14.65 20.20 16.88
N GLY A 781 14.11 20.03 15.68
CA GLY A 781 12.98 20.80 15.19
C GLY A 781 13.34 22.20 14.65
N ARG A 782 14.57 22.66 14.84
CA ARG A 782 15.03 23.96 14.29
C ARG A 782 15.45 23.82 12.84
N TRP A 783 15.13 24.85 12.04
CA TRP A 783 15.54 24.92 10.66
C TRP A 783 16.89 25.57 10.49
N TYR A 784 17.64 25.08 9.49
CA TYR A 784 18.97 25.57 9.15
C TYR A 784 19.11 25.70 7.64
N ARG A 785 19.86 26.74 7.21
CA ARG A 785 20.34 26.85 5.83
C ARG A 785 21.82 26.50 5.83
N LEU A 786 22.18 25.54 5.01
CA LEU A 786 23.56 25.21 4.64
C LEU A 786 23.86 25.90 3.31
N SER A 787 24.91 26.74 3.27
CA SER A 787 25.41 27.40 2.06
C SER A 787 26.90 27.13 1.90
N VAL A 788 27.36 26.93 0.68
CA VAL A 788 28.77 26.65 0.39
C VAL A 788 29.13 27.15 -0.98
N ASP A 789 30.31 27.73 -1.15
CA ASP A 789 30.93 27.98 -2.45
C ASP A 789 31.69 26.72 -2.87
N LEU A 790 31.38 26.19 -4.03
CA LEU A 790 31.94 24.93 -4.55
C LEU A 790 32.39 25.04 -5.99
N ALA A 791 33.49 24.33 -6.30
CA ALA A 791 33.90 23.99 -7.66
C ALA A 791 34.35 22.53 -7.72
N THR A 792 34.04 21.85 -8.82
CA THR A 792 34.35 20.43 -9.07
C THR A 792 35.23 20.26 -10.31
N GLU A 793 35.76 19.07 -10.54
CA GLU A 793 36.55 18.80 -11.74
C GLU A 793 35.72 18.69 -13.02
N THR A 794 34.45 18.31 -12.88
CA THR A 794 33.53 18.13 -14.01
C THR A 794 32.28 19.00 -13.80
N ASP A 795 31.71 19.48 -14.88
CA ASP A 795 30.42 20.15 -14.83
C ASP A 795 29.32 19.17 -14.42
N ARG A 796 28.35 19.67 -13.66
CA ARG A 796 27.18 18.94 -13.20
C ARG A 796 27.53 17.73 -12.31
N GLN A 797 28.62 17.81 -11.57
CA GLN A 797 29.00 16.77 -10.63
C GLN A 797 28.03 16.74 -9.44
N TRP A 798 27.52 15.56 -9.14
CA TRP A 798 26.71 15.33 -7.95
C TRP A 798 27.61 15.33 -6.71
N VAL A 799 27.21 16.08 -5.68
CA VAL A 799 27.93 16.23 -4.42
C VAL A 799 26.97 15.97 -3.27
N PRO A 800 26.97 14.77 -2.69
CA PRO A 800 26.19 14.47 -1.51
C PRO A 800 26.74 15.19 -0.29
N LEU A 801 25.82 15.74 0.52
CA LEU A 801 26.11 16.39 1.80
C LEU A 801 25.35 15.65 2.89
N VAL A 802 26.05 15.33 3.98
CA VAL A 802 25.42 14.63 5.10
C VAL A 802 25.69 15.39 6.38
N VAL A 803 24.64 15.81 7.06
CA VAL A 803 24.76 16.36 8.41
C VAL A 803 24.69 15.21 9.39
N ARG A 804 25.80 14.86 10.03
CA ARG A 804 25.95 13.68 10.89
C ARG A 804 26.27 14.01 12.32
N VAL A 805 25.88 13.13 13.22
CA VAL A 805 26.42 13.09 14.59
C VAL A 805 27.86 12.58 14.54
N GLY A 806 28.77 13.21 15.28
CA GLY A 806 30.10 12.66 15.55
C GLY A 806 29.96 11.56 16.61
N GLY A 807 30.54 10.37 16.36
CA GLY A 807 30.47 9.27 17.31
C GLY A 807 30.32 7.91 16.62
N ALA A 808 29.95 6.85 17.35
CA ALA A 808 30.03 5.48 16.86
C ALA A 808 29.00 5.13 15.78
N ASP A 809 27.86 5.78 15.76
CA ASP A 809 26.75 5.47 14.82
C ASP A 809 26.69 6.38 13.57
N TYR A 810 27.36 7.53 13.61
CA TYR A 810 27.42 8.51 12.50
C TYR A 810 26.04 8.82 11.88
N ALA A 811 24.97 8.80 12.69
CA ALA A 811 23.60 8.98 12.21
C ALA A 811 23.39 10.35 11.56
N SER A 812 22.63 10.40 10.48
CA SER A 812 22.18 11.64 9.86
C SER A 812 21.17 12.35 10.77
N VAL A 813 21.35 13.65 10.96
CA VAL A 813 20.48 14.50 11.77
C VAL A 813 19.72 15.55 10.95
N SER A 814 19.68 15.41 9.64
CA SER A 814 18.79 16.17 8.76
C SER A 814 17.49 15.42 8.49
N ASP A 815 16.37 16.11 8.37
CA ASP A 815 15.06 15.56 8.04
C ASP A 815 14.96 15.08 6.58
N ARG A 816 15.98 15.35 5.76
CA ARG A 816 16.04 15.04 4.33
C ARG A 816 17.43 14.70 3.86
N ASN A 817 17.54 14.08 2.70
CA ASN A 817 18.81 13.88 2.02
C ASN A 817 19.24 15.20 1.39
N LEU A 818 20.47 15.59 1.64
CA LEU A 818 21.07 16.81 1.10
C LEU A 818 22.04 16.45 -0.01
N SER A 819 21.94 17.12 -1.15
CA SER A 819 22.91 16.98 -2.24
C SER A 819 22.87 18.22 -3.13
N LEU A 820 23.99 18.43 -3.83
CA LEU A 820 24.15 19.52 -4.78
C LEU A 820 24.55 18.95 -6.14
N THR A 821 24.34 19.71 -7.19
CA THR A 821 25.02 19.50 -8.48
C THR A 821 25.92 20.70 -8.72
N ALA A 822 27.23 20.48 -8.62
CA ALA A 822 28.24 21.54 -8.74
C ALA A 822 28.92 21.51 -10.13
N ASN A 823 29.51 22.62 -10.54
CA ASN A 823 30.17 22.80 -11.83
C ASN A 823 31.68 23.07 -11.63
N ARG A 824 32.46 23.07 -12.73
CA ARG A 824 33.85 23.52 -12.74
C ARG A 824 33.98 24.97 -12.34
N ALA A 825 33.02 25.79 -12.78
CA ALA A 825 32.92 27.16 -12.32
C ALA A 825 32.51 27.23 -10.87
N TRP A 826 33.09 28.15 -10.10
CA TRP A 826 32.67 28.40 -8.74
C TRP A 826 31.24 28.89 -8.68
N GLY A 827 30.45 28.28 -7.82
CA GLY A 827 29.06 28.62 -7.59
C GLY A 827 28.72 28.62 -6.10
N ARG A 828 27.82 29.51 -5.69
CA ARG A 828 27.22 29.52 -4.35
C ARG A 828 26.01 28.62 -4.35
N TYR A 829 26.00 27.61 -3.47
CA TYR A 829 24.92 26.65 -3.33
C TYR A 829 24.30 26.75 -1.95
N SER A 830 22.98 26.59 -1.87
CA SER A 830 22.25 26.64 -0.60
C SER A 830 21.19 25.54 -0.52
N LEU A 831 21.06 24.96 0.68
CA LEU A 831 20.07 23.93 1.01
C LEU A 831 19.47 24.23 2.39
N ALA A 832 18.17 23.97 2.57
CA ALA A 832 17.52 24.09 3.86
C ALA A 832 17.13 22.69 4.40
N PHE A 833 17.22 22.51 5.71
CA PHE A 833 16.78 21.28 6.39
C PHE A 833 16.33 21.56 7.83
N GLN A 834 15.55 20.64 8.38
CA GLN A 834 15.18 20.66 9.79
C GLN A 834 15.99 19.61 10.56
N ALA A 835 16.55 19.98 11.72
CA ALA A 835 17.29 19.01 12.54
C ALA A 835 16.35 18.00 13.20
N THR A 836 16.68 16.72 13.09
CA THR A 836 15.88 15.61 13.65
C THR A 836 16.27 15.26 15.09
N ALA A 837 17.44 15.73 15.55
CA ALA A 837 17.93 15.53 16.91
C ALA A 837 18.58 16.80 17.47
N THR A 838 18.59 16.94 18.80
CA THR A 838 19.46 17.90 19.50
C THR A 838 20.83 17.25 19.66
N VAL A 839 21.87 17.94 19.21
CA VAL A 839 23.27 17.52 19.31
C VAL A 839 24.09 18.73 19.79
N ASP A 840 24.59 18.67 21.00
CA ASP A 840 25.30 19.77 21.64
C ASP A 840 26.39 19.23 22.59
N PRO A 841 27.66 19.45 22.32
CA PRO A 841 28.78 18.94 23.12
C PRO A 841 28.81 19.46 24.57
N THR A 842 27.99 20.46 24.90
CA THR A 842 27.87 20.95 26.27
C THR A 842 26.90 20.16 27.14
N LEU A 843 26.11 19.26 26.51
CA LEU A 843 25.15 18.39 27.19
C LEU A 843 25.80 17.05 27.58
N SER A 844 25.10 16.22 28.34
CA SER A 844 25.50 14.86 28.69
C SER A 844 24.64 13.79 27.93
N GLY A 845 25.15 12.57 27.86
CA GLY A 845 24.48 11.46 27.19
C GLY A 845 24.50 11.58 25.66
N PRO A 846 23.55 10.97 24.94
CA PRO A 846 23.50 10.97 23.48
C PRO A 846 23.40 12.38 22.85
N ALA A 847 22.81 13.34 23.56
CA ALA A 847 22.75 14.73 23.12
C ALA A 847 24.08 15.49 23.29
N GLY A 848 25.00 14.96 24.07
CA GLY A 848 26.34 15.53 24.33
C GLY A 848 27.37 15.30 23.24
N LEU A 849 26.93 14.86 22.06
CA LEU A 849 27.74 14.73 20.86
C LEU A 849 27.71 16.05 20.05
N SER A 850 28.64 16.19 19.11
CA SER A 850 28.64 17.28 18.13
C SER A 850 28.16 16.81 16.77
N ALA A 851 27.60 17.71 15.96
CA ALA A 851 27.31 17.47 14.56
C ALA A 851 28.42 18.01 13.66
N ARG A 852 28.51 17.50 12.45
CA ARG A 852 29.38 17.98 11.38
C ARG A 852 28.71 17.80 10.01
N ILE A 853 29.19 18.49 8.99
CA ILE A 853 28.82 18.29 7.60
C ILE A 853 29.90 17.45 6.93
N ASP A 854 29.53 16.32 6.38
CA ASP A 854 30.37 15.51 5.52
C ASP A 854 30.01 15.78 4.06
N ILE A 855 30.99 16.16 3.25
CA ILE A 855 30.92 16.11 1.79
C ILE A 855 31.41 14.73 1.41
N ASP A 856 30.48 13.88 0.97
CA ASP A 856 30.68 12.43 0.86
C ASP A 856 30.84 12.01 -0.60
N GLY A 857 31.36 10.80 -0.84
CA GLY A 857 31.37 10.15 -2.14
C GLY A 857 32.26 10.80 -3.19
N ILE A 858 33.31 11.54 -2.82
CA ILE A 858 34.27 12.09 -3.76
C ILE A 858 35.08 10.92 -4.32
N GLU A 859 34.97 10.66 -5.61
CA GLU A 859 35.60 9.51 -6.27
C GLU A 859 37.11 9.52 -6.10
N ALA A 860 37.74 8.34 -6.05
CA ALA A 860 39.17 8.16 -5.92
C ALA A 860 39.93 8.96 -7.00
N GLY A 861 40.90 9.74 -6.58
CA GLY A 861 41.72 10.58 -7.46
C GLY A 861 41.04 11.85 -7.99
N LYS A 862 39.75 12.08 -7.67
CA LYS A 862 38.99 13.28 -8.02
C LYS A 862 39.13 14.34 -6.94
N SER A 863 38.96 15.59 -7.34
CA SER A 863 39.03 16.72 -6.42
C SER A 863 37.73 17.53 -6.35
N ILE A 864 37.58 18.16 -5.20
CA ILE A 864 36.56 19.18 -4.95
C ILE A 864 37.23 20.37 -4.27
N SER A 865 36.83 21.58 -4.62
CA SER A 865 37.25 22.79 -3.97
C SER A 865 36.07 23.49 -3.32
N LEU A 866 36.20 23.88 -2.06
CA LEU A 866 35.15 24.56 -1.31
C LEU A 866 35.65 25.78 -0.52
N ALA A 867 34.79 26.74 -0.37
CA ALA A 867 35.00 27.93 0.47
C ALA A 867 33.69 28.36 1.15
N ASN A 868 33.78 29.24 2.12
CA ASN A 868 32.67 29.94 2.74
C ASN A 868 31.50 29.02 3.15
N LEU A 869 31.81 27.86 3.78
CA LEU A 869 30.77 26.97 4.32
C LEU A 869 30.04 27.69 5.44
N GLU A 870 28.75 27.84 5.26
CA GLU A 870 27.89 28.55 6.21
C GLU A 870 26.73 27.65 6.64
N LEU A 871 26.50 27.51 7.92
CA LEU A 871 25.32 26.89 8.50
C LEU A 871 24.66 27.88 9.46
N VAL A 872 23.54 28.45 9.06
CA VAL A 872 22.82 29.43 9.86
C VAL A 872 21.44 28.93 10.24
N PRO A 873 20.97 29.20 11.47
CA PRO A 873 19.59 29.01 11.84
C PRO A 873 18.68 29.93 11.02
N ILE A 874 17.54 29.37 10.57
CA ILE A 874 16.55 30.10 9.78
C ILE A 874 15.15 29.90 10.35
N THR A 875 14.25 30.82 10.00
CA THR A 875 12.81 30.71 10.26
C THR A 875 12.12 30.65 8.90
N PRO A 876 11.61 29.48 8.47
CA PRO A 876 10.87 29.34 7.22
C PRO A 876 9.58 30.13 7.25
N ASP A 877 9.12 30.57 6.07
CA ASP A 877 7.78 31.12 5.90
C ASP A 877 6.73 30.02 6.12
N PRO A 878 5.86 30.15 7.13
CA PRO A 878 4.82 29.13 7.38
C PRO A 878 3.84 28.97 6.20
N LEU A 879 3.59 30.05 5.44
CA LEU A 879 2.67 30.01 4.31
C LEU A 879 3.20 29.13 3.19
N ALA A 880 4.47 29.24 2.84
CA ALA A 880 5.10 28.44 1.81
C ALA A 880 5.08 26.92 2.09
N GLN A 881 4.82 26.52 3.34
CA GLN A 881 4.80 25.12 3.78
C GLN A 881 3.38 24.54 3.91
N THR A 882 2.35 25.35 3.70
CA THR A 882 0.96 24.97 3.98
C THR A 882 0.24 24.55 2.70
N SER A 883 -0.33 23.36 2.72
CA SER A 883 -1.16 22.83 1.66
C SER A 883 -2.31 22.00 2.20
N GLY A 884 -3.28 21.68 1.34
CA GLY A 884 -4.40 20.82 1.69
C GLY A 884 -4.95 20.11 0.46
N ALA A 885 -5.68 19.02 0.69
CA ALA A 885 -6.48 18.36 -0.33
C ALA A 885 -7.93 18.29 0.12
N ILE A 886 -8.84 18.55 -0.81
CA ILE A 886 -10.29 18.46 -0.60
C ILE A 886 -10.80 17.45 -1.61
N ALA A 887 -11.13 16.25 -1.11
CA ALA A 887 -11.60 15.15 -1.94
C ALA A 887 -13.10 14.94 -1.78
N ASN A 888 -13.81 14.93 -2.90
CA ASN A 888 -15.23 14.58 -2.98
C ASN A 888 -15.37 13.15 -3.53
N ALA A 889 -15.59 12.20 -2.65
CA ALA A 889 -15.85 10.80 -3.00
C ALA A 889 -17.30 10.53 -3.46
N GLY A 890 -18.18 11.52 -3.36
CA GLY A 890 -19.60 11.44 -3.72
C GLY A 890 -19.86 11.51 -5.21
N THR A 891 -21.09 11.26 -5.60
CA THR A 891 -21.59 11.31 -6.98
C THR A 891 -22.18 12.67 -7.39
N THR A 892 -22.22 13.62 -6.45
CA THR A 892 -22.74 14.99 -6.67
C THR A 892 -21.66 16.01 -6.30
N PRO A 893 -21.66 17.22 -6.89
CA PRO A 893 -20.77 18.28 -6.48
C PRO A 893 -20.90 18.60 -4.98
N LEU A 894 -19.77 18.88 -4.33
CA LEU A 894 -19.67 19.23 -2.93
C LEU A 894 -19.29 20.70 -2.78
N ASN A 895 -20.04 21.45 -1.96
CA ASN A 895 -19.63 22.78 -1.52
C ASN A 895 -18.81 22.65 -0.23
N ALA A 896 -17.50 22.68 -0.38
CA ALA A 896 -16.54 22.48 0.71
C ALA A 896 -16.21 23.79 1.43
N ALA A 897 -16.12 23.73 2.75
CA ALA A 897 -15.54 24.78 3.56
C ALA A 897 -14.00 24.75 3.47
N CYS A 898 -13.37 25.88 3.84
CA CYS A 898 -11.90 25.96 3.94
C CYS A 898 -11.35 24.88 4.91
N PRO A 899 -10.37 24.08 4.51
CA PRO A 899 -9.84 23.00 5.34
C PRO A 899 -9.12 23.49 6.60
N PHE A 900 -8.79 24.77 6.67
CA PHE A 900 -8.12 25.44 7.80
C PHE A 900 -9.07 26.33 8.62
N ALA A 901 -10.37 26.36 8.32
CA ALA A 901 -11.31 27.28 8.97
C ALA A 901 -11.35 27.12 10.50
N ALA A 902 -11.20 25.89 11.00
CA ALA A 902 -11.24 25.63 12.44
C ALA A 902 -9.88 25.85 13.13
N THR A 903 -8.77 25.67 12.44
CA THR A 903 -7.42 25.70 13.04
C THR A 903 -6.65 26.98 12.76
N GLN A 904 -6.78 27.51 11.55
CA GLN A 904 -6.05 28.68 11.06
C GLN A 904 -6.94 29.49 10.09
N PRO A 905 -8.01 30.16 10.54
CA PRO A 905 -9.00 30.79 9.65
C PRO A 905 -8.40 31.88 8.75
N ALA A 906 -7.31 32.54 9.15
CA ALA A 906 -6.63 33.54 8.35
C ALA A 906 -6.00 32.99 7.06
N LEU A 907 -5.74 31.67 6.99
CA LEU A 907 -5.24 31.03 5.78
C LEU A 907 -6.29 30.95 4.68
N CYS A 908 -7.57 30.91 5.02
CA CYS A 908 -8.64 30.72 4.05
C CYS A 908 -8.70 31.80 2.96
N GLY A 909 -8.22 33.02 3.25
CA GLY A 909 -8.08 34.10 2.27
C GLY A 909 -6.76 34.09 1.47
N LYS A 910 -5.90 33.11 1.72
CA LYS A 910 -4.55 33.02 1.13
C LYS A 910 -4.31 31.68 0.42
N LEU A 911 -5.38 30.97 0.06
CA LEU A 911 -5.30 29.66 -0.60
C LEU A 911 -5.48 29.78 -2.10
N PHE A 912 -4.65 29.05 -2.82
CA PHE A 912 -4.62 28.95 -4.28
C PHE A 912 -4.82 27.50 -4.72
N ASN A 913 -5.40 27.31 -5.88
CA ASN A 913 -5.55 25.99 -6.49
C ASN A 913 -4.26 25.58 -7.21
N LEU A 914 -3.70 24.42 -6.90
CA LEU A 914 -2.47 23.95 -7.53
C LEU A 914 -2.63 23.66 -9.04
N ALA A 915 -3.85 23.47 -9.52
CA ALA A 915 -4.10 23.19 -10.94
C ALA A 915 -3.82 24.37 -11.87
N ASP A 916 -4.10 25.61 -11.40
CA ASP A 916 -4.12 26.81 -12.25
C ASP A 916 -3.57 28.06 -11.57
N ASP A 917 -3.14 27.94 -10.30
CA ASP A 917 -2.63 29.03 -9.45
C ASP A 917 -3.67 30.16 -9.21
N GLN A 918 -4.97 29.85 -9.34
CA GLN A 918 -6.01 30.84 -9.07
C GLN A 918 -6.37 30.87 -7.59
N PRO A 919 -6.64 32.09 -7.05
CA PRO A 919 -7.09 32.23 -5.65
C PRO A 919 -8.45 31.56 -5.45
N ILE A 920 -8.63 30.95 -4.29
CA ILE A 920 -9.85 30.19 -3.95
C ILE A 920 -10.80 31.06 -3.13
N SER A 921 -12.06 31.06 -3.58
CA SER A 921 -13.19 31.61 -2.82
C SER A 921 -13.98 30.50 -2.12
N TRP A 922 -14.41 30.76 -0.90
CA TRP A 922 -15.16 29.79 -0.10
C TRP A 922 -16.64 30.12 0.01
N PRO A 923 -17.57 29.14 -0.02
CA PRO A 923 -17.32 27.71 -0.18
C PRO A 923 -16.84 27.35 -1.58
N LEU A 924 -15.90 26.37 -1.67
CA LEU A 924 -15.37 25.86 -2.92
C LEU A 924 -16.24 24.71 -3.45
N THR A 925 -16.71 24.82 -4.68
CA THR A 925 -17.40 23.71 -5.34
C THR A 925 -16.38 22.70 -5.87
N VAL A 926 -16.36 21.50 -5.27
CA VAL A 926 -15.54 20.37 -5.70
C VAL A 926 -16.40 19.41 -6.52
N PRO A 927 -16.09 19.16 -7.81
CA PRO A 927 -16.87 18.26 -8.64
C PRO A 927 -16.98 16.85 -8.04
N ALA A 928 -18.01 16.10 -8.43
CA ALA A 928 -18.14 14.69 -8.06
C ALA A 928 -16.90 13.88 -8.46
N ARG A 929 -16.51 12.92 -7.61
CA ARG A 929 -15.37 12.04 -7.87
C ARG A 929 -14.08 12.81 -8.23
N SER A 930 -13.84 13.94 -7.56
CA SER A 930 -12.71 14.82 -7.87
C SER A 930 -12.05 15.35 -6.59
N THR A 931 -10.86 15.89 -6.75
CA THR A 931 -10.09 16.50 -5.67
C THR A 931 -9.52 17.84 -6.12
N VAL A 932 -9.48 18.79 -5.21
CA VAL A 932 -8.75 20.05 -5.40
C VAL A 932 -7.60 20.08 -4.40
N ILE A 933 -6.37 20.25 -4.90
CA ILE A 933 -5.20 20.49 -4.06
C ILE A 933 -5.02 22.00 -3.93
N VAL A 934 -4.92 22.46 -2.69
CA VAL A 934 -4.76 23.87 -2.35
C VAL A 934 -3.42 24.10 -1.66
N TYR A 935 -2.83 25.27 -1.88
CA TYR A 935 -1.64 25.69 -1.17
C TYR A 935 -1.77 27.15 -0.72
N ALA A 936 -1.05 27.52 0.35
CA ALA A 936 -1.13 28.87 0.91
C ALA A 936 0.04 29.72 0.44
N GLN A 937 -0.28 30.95 0.02
CA GLN A 937 0.70 31.97 -0.35
C GLN A 937 0.15 33.37 -0.08
N GLU A 938 1.01 34.37 0.18
CA GLU A 938 0.54 35.76 0.39
C GLU A 938 0.12 36.44 -0.91
N SER A 939 0.82 36.10 -1.99
CA SER A 939 0.47 36.43 -3.37
C SER A 939 0.93 35.27 -4.24
N SER A 940 0.39 35.11 -5.43
CA SER A 940 1.06 34.33 -6.45
C SER A 940 2.43 34.99 -6.65
N LEU A 941 3.50 34.37 -6.19
CA LEU A 941 4.83 34.87 -6.48
C LEU A 941 5.06 34.62 -7.97
N PRO A 942 5.15 35.66 -8.80
CA PRO A 942 5.48 35.45 -10.20
C PRO A 942 6.87 34.82 -10.27
N ASP A 943 7.01 33.82 -11.09
CA ASP A 943 8.27 33.23 -11.55
C ASP A 943 8.25 33.44 -13.07
N SER A 944 8.71 34.64 -13.49
CA SER A 944 8.49 35.15 -14.85
C SER A 944 9.29 34.40 -15.90
N ASP A 945 10.45 33.85 -15.55
CA ASP A 945 11.29 33.05 -16.46
C ASP A 945 11.15 31.54 -16.23
N GLY A 946 10.40 31.14 -15.20
CA GLY A 946 10.08 29.74 -14.93
C GLY A 946 11.28 28.91 -14.50
N ASP A 947 12.27 29.52 -13.86
CA ASP A 947 13.48 28.83 -13.40
C ASP A 947 13.31 28.15 -12.03
N GLY A 948 12.17 28.35 -11.37
CA GLY A 948 11.84 27.80 -10.07
C GLY A 948 12.19 28.73 -8.90
N VAL A 949 12.69 29.92 -9.17
CA VAL A 949 12.94 30.99 -8.18
C VAL A 949 11.93 32.10 -8.43
N ALA A 950 11.19 32.49 -7.41
CA ALA A 950 10.21 33.56 -7.55
C ALA A 950 10.87 34.90 -7.85
N ASP A 951 10.24 35.75 -8.71
CA ASP A 951 10.75 37.07 -9.12
C ASP A 951 11.25 37.94 -7.95
N ALA A 952 10.59 37.86 -6.82
CA ALA A 952 10.99 38.60 -5.62
C ALA A 952 12.31 38.12 -4.97
N GLN A 953 12.79 36.93 -5.33
CA GLN A 953 14.02 36.32 -4.85
C GLN A 953 15.00 36.05 -5.98
N ASP A 954 14.51 36.16 -7.18
CA ASP A 954 15.31 36.01 -8.36
C ASP A 954 16.08 37.29 -8.64
N SER A 955 17.41 37.19 -8.59
CA SER A 955 18.31 38.26 -8.97
C SER A 955 18.59 38.30 -10.48
N CYS A 956 18.11 37.29 -11.20
CA CYS A 956 18.38 37.10 -12.63
C CYS A 956 17.10 36.78 -13.40
N HIS A 957 16.16 37.73 -13.43
CA HIS A 957 14.82 37.64 -14.04
C HIS A 957 14.80 37.29 -15.55
N GLY A 958 15.66 36.52 -16.05
CA GLY A 958 15.76 36.16 -17.46
C GLY A 958 16.71 35.04 -17.68
N SER A 959 16.82 34.16 -16.69
CA SER A 959 17.57 32.93 -16.85
C SER A 959 17.02 32.11 -18.01
N THR A 960 17.89 31.52 -18.80
CA THR A 960 17.46 30.74 -19.98
C THR A 960 16.62 29.55 -19.54
N PRO A 961 15.39 29.38 -20.04
CA PRO A 961 14.53 28.27 -19.67
C PRO A 961 15.26 26.93 -19.80
N GLY A 962 15.27 26.15 -18.71
CA GLY A 962 15.94 24.86 -18.64
C GLY A 962 17.40 24.88 -18.21
N MET A 963 18.01 26.03 -17.97
CA MET A 963 19.34 26.10 -17.37
C MET A 963 19.25 25.93 -15.85
N ALA A 964 20.27 25.28 -15.27
CA ALA A 964 20.37 25.20 -13.83
C ALA A 964 20.72 26.57 -13.25
N VAL A 965 19.96 27.03 -12.25
CA VAL A 965 20.16 28.30 -11.56
C VAL A 965 20.56 28.09 -10.11
N ASN A 966 21.17 29.07 -9.50
CA ASN A 966 21.47 29.10 -8.07
C ASN A 966 20.20 29.48 -7.27
N ALA A 967 20.31 29.59 -5.95
CA ALA A 967 19.18 29.95 -5.07
C ALA A 967 18.61 31.37 -5.32
N ASN A 968 19.27 32.19 -6.11
CA ASN A 968 18.88 33.53 -6.50
C ASN A 968 18.45 33.61 -7.98
N GLY A 969 18.14 32.51 -8.62
CA GLY A 969 17.67 32.46 -10.01
C GLY A 969 18.76 32.69 -11.08
N CYS A 970 20.03 32.90 -10.70
CA CYS A 970 21.06 33.17 -11.67
C CYS A 970 21.67 31.88 -12.27
N GLU A 971 21.74 31.85 -13.59
CA GLU A 971 22.47 30.79 -14.30
C GLU A 971 23.91 30.71 -13.85
N PHE A 972 24.48 29.53 -13.81
CA PHE A 972 25.91 29.35 -13.62
C PHE A 972 26.63 29.82 -14.86
N VAL A 973 27.15 31.06 -14.81
CA VAL A 973 27.86 31.67 -15.95
C VAL A 973 29.06 30.79 -16.31
N ARG A 974 29.11 30.36 -17.56
CA ARG A 974 30.32 29.78 -18.13
C ARG A 974 31.31 30.93 -18.40
N HIS A 975 32.33 31.01 -17.58
CA HIS A 975 33.51 31.80 -17.91
C HIS A 975 34.60 30.90 -18.55
#